data_2f890c6cf475ea274840b0a880fff27f
#
_entry.id   2f890c6cf475ea274840b0a880fff27f
#
_cell.length_a   1.000
_cell.length_b   1.000
_cell.length_c   1.000
_cell.angle_alpha   90.00
_cell.angle_beta   90.00
_cell.angle_gamma   90.00
#
_symmetry.space_group_name_H-M   'P 1'
#
loop_
_entity.id
_entity.type
_entity.pdbx_description
1 polymer ?
#
loop_
_entity_poly.entity_id
_entity_poly.type
_entity_poly.pdbx_seq_one_letter_code
_entity_poly.pdbx_strand_id
1 'polypeptide(L)'
;MFFMKKIRDKTFTYLLIILISINYLFSQSKIMEYDKSLLTYDFSDPNPIPILSKNPKIYPYFTFDGYDLNSEQKKFKIIELENDYVQVFVMPEVGGKVWGAIEKSTGNEFIYRNEVVKYRNISMRGPWTSGGIEFNFGLIGHHPSTATPVDYVIQENEDGSVSCIVGNIDLPSRTQWRVKINLPKDYAGFFTEAVWYNPTPLHQSYYNWMTAAAPAANDLEFFTPGNAYLEHSGKSNNWPINEGGKNLSKYNQNNFGPSKSYHVVGEFNDFFGGYYKNSGYGYGHWGNYEDIPGQKLWLWSQSRSGGIWEDLLTDTDGQYIEFQAGRLFVQYLPSGDVNPISNVSFEPNSIDIWQESWFPVKEIGGISDASQYGAIYIIRDEDSTTLNLNPFINFNGKIQILLDDKKYLEENVNLQPMDVYKMKFKINEGINFRVKINDLKIDYETINKKLIKRSFSSHTLKIKETNQSLFNSAIQDISYRDFDKAKEKLKKIIEEDPYHTDAISYLGEIHYRNGEYKKAIDIIYSGLSIDTYNPSLNYIAGIIYKEIGDYINSKESLGWASRSIKYRSNALSKIAEISLIEKDYEAAISYSNKSLEYNSNNISSLEVLAISNRLLSNKEDHQKILTKIESIDPIHHILSFEKFLIDPSEINKTKFINSHRSELRNETFLELSIRYFNLDQTKEAQMILMKGPRHLTNDLWISYISNNKDKLDDLVKSNSINFIFPFRRETIKVLEWAKNNISNWKVDYLLALNLWSKGRHDESRKLFKELSDIPENENFYLSRASLMEGSNVASYNDDIKKAY
;
A
#
# COMPACT_ATOMS: atom_id res chain seq x y z
N MET A 1 -24.48 -46.23 50.61
CA MET A 1 -23.56 -46.59 49.51
C MET A 1 -24.00 -45.96 48.16
N PHE A 2 -25.27 -45.82 47.86
CA PHE A 2 -25.77 -45.17 46.61
C PHE A 2 -25.60 -43.65 46.56
N PHE A 3 -25.62 -42.95 47.66
CA PHE A 3 -25.48 -41.49 47.71
C PHE A 3 -24.03 -41.01 47.47
N MET A 4 -23.05 -41.74 47.91
CA MET A 4 -21.60 -41.43 47.71
C MET A 4 -21.13 -41.64 46.27
N LYS A 5 -21.74 -42.57 45.52
CA LYS A 5 -21.43 -42.80 44.11
C LYS A 5 -21.92 -41.66 43.21
N LYS A 6 -23.08 -41.12 43.51
CA LYS A 6 -23.69 -40.02 42.75
C LYS A 6 -22.95 -38.68 42.92
N ILE A 7 -22.36 -38.45 44.10
CA ILE A 7 -21.51 -37.28 44.36
C ILE A 7 -20.16 -37.39 43.66
N ARG A 8 -19.57 -38.57 43.66
CA ARG A 8 -18.27 -38.85 42.98
C ARG A 8 -18.39 -38.71 41.48
N ASP A 9 -19.47 -39.16 40.85
CA ASP A 9 -19.67 -39.03 39.40
C ASP A 9 -19.95 -37.56 39.00
N LYS A 10 -20.67 -36.81 39.81
CA LYS A 10 -20.86 -35.35 39.56
C LYS A 10 -19.55 -34.56 39.70
N THR A 11 -18.75 -34.86 40.72
CA THR A 11 -17.47 -34.20 40.93
C THR A 11 -16.47 -34.51 39.80
N PHE A 12 -16.50 -35.73 39.30
CA PHE A 12 -15.68 -36.15 38.16
C PHE A 12 -16.14 -35.45 36.86
N THR A 13 -17.44 -35.32 36.65
CA THR A 13 -18.01 -34.62 35.50
C THR A 13 -17.69 -33.11 35.57
N TYR A 14 -17.76 -32.47 36.73
CA TYR A 14 -17.37 -31.08 36.92
C TYR A 14 -15.87 -30.87 36.75
N LEU A 15 -15.01 -31.78 37.23
CA LEU A 15 -13.58 -31.77 37.02
C LEU A 15 -13.21 -31.94 35.53
N LEU A 16 -13.93 -32.83 34.83
CA LEU A 16 -13.76 -33.02 33.39
C LEU A 16 -14.21 -31.83 32.58
N ILE A 17 -15.30 -31.19 32.96
CA ILE A 17 -15.79 -29.93 32.32
C ILE A 17 -14.82 -28.78 32.61
N ILE A 18 -14.27 -28.68 33.81
CA ILE A 18 -13.26 -27.68 34.16
C ILE A 18 -11.95 -27.96 33.43
N LEU A 19 -11.50 -29.20 33.29
CA LEU A 19 -10.34 -29.58 32.52
C LEU A 19 -10.54 -29.35 31.00
N ILE A 20 -11.73 -29.60 30.47
CA ILE A 20 -12.08 -29.31 29.08
C ILE A 20 -12.15 -27.80 28.85
N SER A 21 -12.76 -27.04 29.78
CA SER A 21 -12.77 -25.56 29.68
C SER A 21 -11.38 -24.93 29.88
N ILE A 22 -10.51 -25.53 30.67
CA ILE A 22 -9.10 -25.09 30.80
C ILE A 22 -8.31 -25.40 29.51
N ASN A 23 -8.55 -26.55 28.88
CA ASN A 23 -7.93 -26.86 27.58
C ASN A 23 -8.45 -25.98 26.43
N TYR A 24 -9.73 -25.55 26.48
CA TYR A 24 -10.26 -24.55 25.54
C TYR A 24 -9.67 -23.15 25.75
N LEU A 25 -9.20 -22.82 26.96
CA LEU A 25 -8.53 -21.55 27.28
C LEU A 25 -7.08 -21.47 26.81
N PHE A 26 -6.42 -22.59 26.50
CA PHE A 26 -5.00 -22.65 26.12
C PHE A 26 -4.74 -22.77 24.61
N SER A 27 -5.78 -22.75 23.77
CA SER A 27 -5.66 -22.94 22.30
C SER A 27 -6.22 -21.77 21.48
N GLN A 28 -6.20 -20.57 21.99
CA GLN A 28 -6.64 -19.39 21.24
C GLN A 28 -5.48 -18.42 21.07
N SER A 29 -5.37 -17.83 19.87
CA SER A 29 -4.48 -16.68 19.71
C SER A 29 -4.98 -15.52 20.55
N LYS A 30 -4.06 -14.69 21.04
CA LYS A 30 -4.34 -13.52 21.87
C LYS A 30 -3.92 -12.26 21.12
N ILE A 31 -4.65 -11.18 21.35
CA ILE A 31 -4.28 -9.87 20.89
C ILE A 31 -4.33 -8.89 22.05
N MET A 32 -3.27 -8.11 22.19
CA MET A 32 -3.15 -7.12 23.28
C MET A 32 -2.75 -5.77 22.69
N GLU A 33 -3.33 -4.72 23.23
CA GLU A 33 -2.95 -3.33 22.93
C GLU A 33 -2.39 -2.68 24.19
N TYR A 34 -1.16 -2.16 24.11
CA TYR A 34 -0.51 -1.49 25.24
C TYR A 34 0.46 -0.41 24.78
N ASP A 35 0.83 0.48 25.69
CA ASP A 35 1.86 1.48 25.46
C ASP A 35 3.22 0.96 25.93
N LYS A 36 4.24 1.08 25.08
CA LYS A 36 5.63 0.73 25.36
C LYS A 36 6.54 1.95 25.18
N SER A 37 7.37 2.24 26.18
CA SER A 37 8.43 3.23 26.00
C SER A 37 9.60 2.62 25.24
N LEU A 38 10.03 3.29 24.18
CA LEU A 38 11.19 2.96 23.37
C LEU A 38 12.12 4.17 23.30
N LEU A 39 13.41 3.88 23.30
CA LEU A 39 14.42 4.91 23.04
C LEU A 39 14.26 5.38 21.59
N THR A 40 14.13 6.69 21.41
CA THR A 40 13.74 7.27 20.12
C THR A 40 14.69 8.40 19.75
N TYR A 41 15.24 8.32 18.54
CA TYR A 41 15.98 9.39 17.88
C TYR A 41 15.04 10.03 16.85
N ASP A 42 14.51 11.18 17.20
CA ASP A 42 13.41 11.79 16.46
C ASP A 42 13.84 12.41 15.12
N PHE A 43 12.88 12.80 14.31
CA PHE A 43 13.10 13.65 13.15
C PHE A 43 12.89 15.12 13.54
N SER A 44 13.44 16.03 12.70
CA SER A 44 13.30 17.48 12.89
C SER A 44 11.84 17.93 12.83
N ASP A 45 11.62 19.19 13.18
CA ASP A 45 10.35 19.84 12.93
C ASP A 45 9.97 19.77 11.43
N PRO A 46 8.66 19.69 11.12
CA PRO A 46 8.20 19.66 9.74
C PRO A 46 8.53 20.98 9.00
N ASN A 47 8.89 20.86 7.73
CA ASN A 47 9.16 22.00 6.88
C ASN A 47 7.84 22.66 6.43
N PRO A 48 7.60 23.95 6.74
CA PRO A 48 6.39 24.63 6.36
C PRO A 48 6.33 25.04 4.87
N ILE A 49 7.43 24.83 4.12
CA ILE A 49 7.51 25.19 2.70
C ILE A 49 6.93 24.06 1.86
N PRO A 50 5.97 24.34 0.95
CA PRO A 50 5.40 23.34 0.07
C PRO A 50 6.45 22.68 -0.82
N ILE A 51 6.43 21.35 -0.93
CA ILE A 51 7.40 20.54 -1.70
C ILE A 51 7.22 20.65 -3.24
N LEU A 52 6.28 21.45 -3.73
CA LEU A 52 5.85 21.50 -5.13
C LEU A 52 7.00 21.73 -6.13
N SER A 53 8.01 22.54 -5.82
CA SER A 53 9.13 22.79 -6.72
C SER A 53 10.14 21.65 -6.75
N LYS A 54 10.31 20.92 -5.65
CA LYS A 54 11.34 19.87 -5.51
C LYS A 54 10.80 18.49 -5.84
N ASN A 55 9.63 18.15 -5.33
CA ASN A 55 9.00 16.86 -5.55
C ASN A 55 7.45 16.94 -5.51
N PRO A 56 6.80 17.45 -6.55
CA PRO A 56 5.34 17.62 -6.59
C PRO A 56 4.58 16.30 -6.46
N LYS A 57 5.24 15.16 -6.66
CA LYS A 57 4.62 13.82 -6.66
C LYS A 57 4.08 13.40 -5.29
N ILE A 58 4.70 13.90 -4.21
CA ILE A 58 4.29 13.61 -2.83
C ILE A 58 3.47 14.74 -2.20
N TYR A 59 3.26 15.88 -2.89
CA TYR A 59 2.37 16.92 -2.39
C TYR A 59 0.94 16.34 -2.22
N PRO A 60 0.25 16.53 -1.11
CA PRO A 60 0.37 17.62 -0.12
C PRO A 60 1.18 17.27 1.15
N TYR A 61 1.90 16.17 1.18
CA TYR A 61 2.70 15.89 2.36
C TYR A 61 3.80 16.95 2.53
N PHE A 62 3.99 17.41 3.75
CA PHE A 62 5.14 18.21 4.13
C PHE A 62 6.35 17.31 4.40
N THR A 63 7.55 17.88 4.29
CA THR A 63 8.81 17.16 4.47
C THR A 63 9.43 17.46 5.83
N PHE A 64 10.43 16.69 6.18
CA PHE A 64 11.29 16.88 7.33
C PHE A 64 12.74 16.85 6.83
N ASP A 65 13.53 17.84 7.21
CA ASP A 65 14.85 18.03 6.61
C ASP A 65 15.99 17.42 7.44
N GLY A 66 15.71 16.90 8.62
CA GLY A 66 16.72 16.34 9.51
C GLY A 66 16.19 15.34 10.53
N TYR A 67 17.10 14.89 11.38
CA TYR A 67 16.82 13.97 12.49
C TYR A 67 17.76 14.26 13.67
N ASP A 68 17.34 13.87 14.88
CA ASP A 68 18.13 14.04 16.09
C ASP A 68 19.18 12.94 16.25
N LEU A 69 20.32 13.33 16.80
CA LEU A 69 21.39 12.41 17.24
C LEU A 69 21.25 12.06 18.71
N ASN A 70 20.46 12.81 19.47
CA ASN A 70 20.14 12.56 20.87
C ASN A 70 18.83 11.79 20.95
N SER A 71 18.79 10.82 21.85
CA SER A 71 17.61 10.00 22.06
C SER A 71 16.79 10.44 23.28
N GLU A 72 15.50 10.22 23.23
CA GLU A 72 14.60 10.35 24.36
C GLU A 72 13.66 9.14 24.47
N GLN A 73 13.07 8.93 25.64
CA GLN A 73 12.06 7.90 25.84
C GLN A 73 10.71 8.37 25.32
N LYS A 74 10.19 7.73 24.27
CA LYS A 74 8.85 7.97 23.76
C LYS A 74 7.95 6.76 23.93
N LYS A 75 6.67 7.00 24.19
CA LYS A 75 5.65 5.95 24.26
C LYS A 75 5.08 5.72 22.87
N PHE A 76 5.00 4.47 22.48
CA PHE A 76 4.35 4.00 21.27
C PHE A 76 3.28 2.97 21.58
N LYS A 77 2.21 3.00 20.84
CA LYS A 77 1.18 1.98 20.85
C LYS A 77 1.72 0.70 20.19
N ILE A 78 1.70 -0.40 20.91
CA ILE A 78 2.04 -1.74 20.40
C ILE A 78 0.77 -2.57 20.38
N ILE A 79 0.55 -3.23 19.25
CA ILE A 79 -0.41 -4.31 19.12
C ILE A 79 0.37 -5.61 19.03
N GLU A 80 0.22 -6.45 20.03
CA GLU A 80 0.88 -7.75 20.10
C GLU A 80 -0.12 -8.86 19.82
N LEU A 81 0.19 -9.68 18.82
CA LEU A 81 -0.52 -10.90 18.49
C LEU A 81 0.35 -12.09 18.94
N GLU A 82 -0.23 -13.00 19.71
CA GLU A 82 0.50 -14.15 20.26
C GLU A 82 -0.33 -15.43 20.16
N ASN A 83 0.34 -16.53 19.79
CA ASN A 83 -0.15 -17.88 19.94
C ASN A 83 0.91 -18.75 20.65
N ASP A 84 0.78 -20.08 20.60
CA ASP A 84 1.73 -21.00 21.26
C ASP A 84 3.13 -20.98 20.59
N TYR A 85 3.25 -20.53 19.34
CA TYR A 85 4.45 -20.67 18.51
C TYR A 85 5.17 -19.34 18.26
N VAL A 86 4.44 -18.26 18.04
CA VAL A 86 5.03 -16.96 17.63
C VAL A 86 4.39 -15.79 18.36
N GLN A 87 5.17 -14.71 18.46
CA GLN A 87 4.73 -13.36 18.85
C GLN A 87 4.99 -12.40 17.70
N VAL A 88 4.00 -11.56 17.37
CA VAL A 88 4.06 -10.57 16.29
C VAL A 88 3.71 -9.20 16.86
N PHE A 89 4.54 -8.21 16.62
CA PHE A 89 4.38 -6.85 17.14
C PHE A 89 4.05 -5.90 16.00
N VAL A 90 3.00 -5.10 16.12
CA VAL A 90 2.60 -4.09 15.13
C VAL A 90 2.62 -2.71 15.78
N MET A 91 3.16 -1.71 15.06
CA MET A 91 3.24 -0.32 15.50
C MET A 91 2.40 0.59 14.59
N PRO A 92 1.13 0.88 14.93
CA PRO A 92 0.27 1.76 14.13
C PRO A 92 0.80 3.19 14.00
N GLU A 93 1.56 3.69 14.97
CA GLU A 93 2.12 5.04 14.98
C GLU A 93 3.38 5.20 14.12
N VAL A 94 3.95 4.07 13.64
CA VAL A 94 5.12 4.05 12.76
C VAL A 94 4.77 3.31 11.47
N GLY A 95 3.91 3.93 10.64
CA GLY A 95 3.50 3.42 9.35
C GLY A 95 2.62 2.15 9.39
N GLY A 96 2.16 1.72 10.57
CA GLY A 96 1.40 0.48 10.72
C GLY A 96 2.23 -0.78 10.50
N LYS A 97 3.55 -0.67 10.43
CA LYS A 97 4.44 -1.79 10.12
C LYS A 97 4.38 -2.91 11.18
N VAL A 98 4.61 -4.14 10.77
CA VAL A 98 5.02 -5.19 11.71
C VAL A 98 6.38 -4.77 12.22
N TRP A 99 6.49 -4.49 13.52
CA TRP A 99 7.73 -4.02 14.13
C TRP A 99 8.75 -5.15 14.32
N GLY A 100 8.25 -6.38 14.47
CA GLY A 100 9.05 -7.59 14.54
C GLY A 100 8.23 -8.83 14.84
N ALA A 101 8.85 -10.02 14.71
CA ALA A 101 8.22 -11.28 15.07
C ALA A 101 9.26 -12.28 15.61
N ILE A 102 8.85 -13.03 16.64
CA ILE A 102 9.70 -13.96 17.40
C ILE A 102 9.12 -15.38 17.32
N GLU A 103 9.97 -16.38 17.09
CA GLU A 103 9.66 -17.79 17.30
C GLU A 103 9.90 -18.15 18.77
N LYS A 104 8.86 -18.58 19.47
CA LYS A 104 8.85 -18.68 20.95
C LYS A 104 9.73 -19.79 21.51
N SER A 105 9.90 -20.92 20.80
CA SER A 105 10.66 -22.06 21.34
C SER A 105 12.17 -21.80 21.38
N THR A 106 12.66 -20.93 20.49
CA THR A 106 14.08 -20.54 20.44
C THR A 106 14.33 -19.11 20.95
N GLY A 107 13.28 -18.26 20.94
CA GLY A 107 13.40 -16.83 21.20
C GLY A 107 14.01 -16.04 20.05
N ASN A 108 14.23 -16.65 18.88
CA ASN A 108 14.85 -16.00 17.73
C ASN A 108 13.85 -15.12 16.97
N GLU A 109 14.33 -13.99 16.48
CA GLU A 109 13.58 -13.10 15.59
C GLU A 109 13.64 -13.62 14.16
N PHE A 110 12.51 -13.94 13.56
CA PHE A 110 12.41 -14.23 12.12
C PHE A 110 11.96 -13.02 11.30
N ILE A 111 11.43 -11.98 11.96
CA ILE A 111 11.33 -10.60 11.48
C ILE A 111 12.09 -9.73 12.46
N TYR A 112 13.13 -9.06 11.99
CA TYR A 112 14.02 -8.25 12.81
C TYR A 112 13.27 -7.11 13.49
N ARG A 113 13.40 -7.02 14.81
CA ARG A 113 12.78 -6.02 15.67
C ARG A 113 13.85 -5.06 16.20
N ASN A 114 13.92 -3.86 15.63
CA ASN A 114 14.85 -2.85 16.13
C ASN A 114 14.53 -2.49 17.60
N GLU A 115 15.53 -2.50 18.47
CA GLU A 115 15.41 -2.14 19.89
C GLU A 115 15.09 -0.68 20.11
N VAL A 116 15.40 0.19 19.13
CA VAL A 116 15.22 1.64 19.15
C VAL A 116 14.39 2.11 17.98
N VAL A 117 13.70 3.24 18.13
CA VAL A 117 13.05 3.95 17.01
C VAL A 117 14.01 5.01 16.51
N LYS A 118 14.76 4.70 15.48
CA LYS A 118 15.80 5.59 14.91
C LYS A 118 15.34 6.15 13.57
N TYR A 119 14.78 7.35 13.60
CA TYR A 119 14.36 8.02 12.36
C TYR A 119 15.57 8.53 11.59
N ARG A 120 15.56 8.29 10.26
CA ARG A 120 16.59 8.76 9.34
C ARG A 120 15.95 9.33 8.08
N ASN A 121 16.67 10.26 7.44
CA ASN A 121 16.19 10.93 6.24
C ASN A 121 16.44 10.05 4.99
N ILE A 122 15.57 9.07 4.76
CA ILE A 122 15.67 8.07 3.68
C ILE A 122 14.46 8.09 2.76
N SER A 123 13.23 8.26 3.30
CA SER A 123 12.02 8.33 2.48
C SER A 123 11.96 9.64 1.69
N MET A 124 11.10 9.70 0.66
CA MET A 124 10.89 10.92 -0.12
C MET A 124 10.43 12.12 0.73
N ARG A 125 9.87 11.85 1.90
CA ARG A 125 9.39 12.83 2.85
C ARG A 125 10.40 13.14 3.96
N GLY A 126 11.41 12.31 4.10
CA GLY A 126 12.43 12.35 5.15
C GLY A 126 12.37 11.14 6.07
N PRO A 127 11.50 11.11 7.08
CA PRO A 127 11.52 10.07 8.12
C PRO A 127 11.31 8.65 7.60
N TRP A 128 12.16 7.76 8.08
CA TRP A 128 12.10 6.32 7.85
C TRP A 128 12.79 5.59 9.01
N THR A 129 12.37 4.36 9.32
CA THR A 129 12.98 3.50 10.34
C THR A 129 13.34 2.14 9.75
N SER A 130 14.47 1.57 10.17
CA SER A 130 14.89 0.21 9.82
C SER A 130 14.05 -0.86 10.53
N GLY A 131 14.14 -2.09 10.07
CA GLY A 131 13.53 -3.25 10.71
C GLY A 131 12.04 -3.47 10.40
N GLY A 132 11.53 -4.59 10.87
CA GLY A 132 10.13 -4.98 10.73
C GLY A 132 9.70 -5.36 9.31
N ILE A 133 8.40 -5.22 9.03
CA ILE A 133 7.85 -5.26 7.67
C ILE A 133 7.19 -3.93 7.38
N GLU A 134 7.73 -3.21 6.41
CA GLU A 134 7.21 -1.94 5.93
C GLU A 134 6.27 -2.16 4.74
N PHE A 135 5.15 -1.46 4.72
CA PHE A 135 4.13 -1.56 3.69
C PHE A 135 4.21 -0.38 2.73
N ASN A 136 4.71 -0.60 1.51
CA ASN A 136 4.91 0.43 0.51
C ASN A 136 3.87 0.32 -0.62
N PHE A 137 2.98 1.31 -0.69
CA PHE A 137 1.93 1.44 -1.69
C PHE A 137 2.02 2.79 -2.39
N GLY A 138 1.57 2.87 -3.63
CA GLY A 138 1.40 4.13 -4.33
C GLY A 138 2.34 4.37 -5.49
N LEU A 139 3.35 5.23 -5.36
CA LEU A 139 4.16 5.70 -6.48
C LEU A 139 5.46 4.90 -6.65
N ILE A 140 6.38 5.04 -5.72
CA ILE A 140 7.71 4.39 -5.71
C ILE A 140 8.42 4.66 -4.38
N GLY A 141 9.30 3.74 -3.97
CA GLY A 141 10.13 3.86 -2.76
C GLY A 141 9.32 3.71 -1.48
N HIS A 142 9.79 4.33 -0.44
CA HIS A 142 9.14 4.28 0.86
C HIS A 142 7.88 5.15 0.87
N HIS A 143 6.75 4.59 1.31
CA HIS A 143 5.47 5.29 1.36
C HIS A 143 5.56 6.55 2.25
N PRO A 144 4.91 7.68 1.90
CA PRO A 144 4.99 8.91 2.71
C PRO A 144 4.55 8.77 4.17
N SER A 145 3.70 7.83 4.50
CA SER A 145 3.29 7.55 5.89
C SER A 145 4.07 6.42 6.57
N THR A 146 5.21 5.98 6.01
CA THR A 146 6.00 4.85 6.57
C THR A 146 6.50 5.06 8.00
N ALA A 147 6.59 6.31 8.45
CA ALA A 147 7.10 6.69 9.77
C ALA A 147 6.09 7.51 10.60
N THR A 148 4.82 7.52 10.20
CA THR A 148 3.78 8.33 10.83
C THR A 148 2.52 7.50 11.11
N PRO A 149 1.60 7.96 11.98
CA PRO A 149 0.40 7.21 12.35
C PRO A 149 -0.50 6.87 11.17
N VAL A 150 -1.08 5.66 11.20
CA VAL A 150 -2.08 5.15 10.27
C VAL A 150 -3.35 4.71 11.01
N ASP A 151 -4.43 4.50 10.27
CA ASP A 151 -5.65 3.93 10.84
C ASP A 151 -5.47 2.44 11.14
N TYR A 152 -6.10 1.94 12.19
CA TYR A 152 -6.07 0.53 12.55
C TYR A 152 -7.30 0.06 13.34
N VAL A 153 -7.53 -1.24 13.30
CA VAL A 153 -8.50 -1.96 14.12
C VAL A 153 -7.95 -3.34 14.52
N ILE A 154 -8.33 -3.81 15.71
CA ILE A 154 -8.02 -5.16 16.19
C ILE A 154 -9.27 -6.02 16.17
N GLN A 155 -9.12 -7.31 15.87
CA GLN A 155 -10.22 -8.26 15.78
C GLN A 155 -9.84 -9.62 16.39
N GLU A 156 -10.73 -10.17 17.17
CA GLU A 156 -10.76 -11.59 17.55
C GLU A 156 -11.74 -12.28 16.61
N ASN A 157 -11.28 -13.28 15.86
CA ASN A 157 -12.05 -13.94 14.83
C ASN A 157 -12.75 -15.20 15.38
N GLU A 158 -13.87 -15.61 14.77
CA GLU A 158 -14.67 -16.76 15.20
C GLU A 158 -13.90 -18.09 15.13
N ASP A 159 -12.90 -18.19 14.27
CA ASP A 159 -12.03 -19.36 14.12
C ASP A 159 -10.91 -19.45 15.19
N GLY A 160 -10.88 -18.49 16.11
CA GLY A 160 -9.88 -18.38 17.18
C GLY A 160 -8.58 -17.72 16.72
N SER A 161 -8.50 -17.22 15.49
CA SER A 161 -7.40 -16.35 15.05
C SER A 161 -7.60 -14.93 15.55
N VAL A 162 -6.52 -14.13 15.55
CA VAL A 162 -6.58 -12.71 15.87
C VAL A 162 -5.97 -11.89 14.75
N SER A 163 -6.44 -10.67 14.57
CA SER A 163 -5.96 -9.80 13.49
C SER A 163 -5.76 -8.36 13.95
N CYS A 164 -4.71 -7.73 13.42
CA CYS A 164 -4.56 -6.29 13.41
C CYS A 164 -4.64 -5.82 11.95
N ILE A 165 -5.62 -4.97 11.62
CA ILE A 165 -5.75 -4.37 10.28
C ILE A 165 -5.24 -2.96 10.37
N VAL A 166 -4.24 -2.61 9.56
CA VAL A 166 -3.68 -1.26 9.44
C VAL A 166 -3.91 -0.74 8.03
N GLY A 167 -3.95 0.59 7.85
CA GLY A 167 -4.10 1.15 6.52
C GLY A 167 -4.16 2.66 6.48
N ASN A 168 -4.07 3.21 5.28
CA ASN A 168 -4.12 4.65 5.06
C ASN A 168 -4.68 5.00 3.68
N ILE A 169 -4.89 6.28 3.46
CA ILE A 169 -5.14 6.88 2.15
C ILE A 169 -3.82 7.47 1.66
N ASP A 170 -3.37 7.09 0.47
CA ASP A 170 -2.30 7.81 -0.22
C ASP A 170 -2.88 9.11 -0.78
N LEU A 171 -2.59 10.24 -0.14
CA LEU A 171 -3.21 11.53 -0.48
C LEU A 171 -2.98 11.95 -1.93
N PRO A 172 -1.76 11.82 -2.52
CA PRO A 172 -1.54 12.23 -3.89
C PRO A 172 -2.36 11.47 -4.92
N SER A 173 -2.53 10.15 -4.76
CA SER A 173 -3.31 9.30 -5.66
C SER A 173 -4.76 9.13 -5.23
N ARG A 174 -5.05 9.33 -3.95
CA ARG A 174 -6.32 9.04 -3.27
C ARG A 174 -6.68 7.55 -3.28
N THR A 175 -5.72 6.67 -3.59
CA THR A 175 -5.88 5.22 -3.43
C THR A 175 -5.83 4.84 -1.95
N GLN A 176 -6.44 3.74 -1.61
CA GLN A 176 -6.53 3.29 -0.22
C GLN A 176 -5.97 1.89 -0.10
N TRP A 177 -5.11 1.69 0.89
CA TRP A 177 -4.51 0.40 1.16
C TRP A 177 -4.80 -0.06 2.58
N ARG A 178 -4.93 -1.38 2.73
CA ARG A 178 -5.12 -2.08 4.00
C ARG A 178 -4.22 -3.30 4.03
N VAL A 179 -3.65 -3.59 5.18
CA VAL A 179 -2.95 -4.85 5.43
C VAL A 179 -3.50 -5.44 6.73
N LYS A 180 -4.08 -6.62 6.62
CA LYS A 180 -4.51 -7.42 7.76
C LYS A 180 -3.38 -8.36 8.15
N ILE A 181 -2.79 -8.12 9.31
CA ILE A 181 -1.83 -9.02 9.95
C ILE A 181 -2.67 -10.03 10.74
N ASN A 182 -2.70 -11.28 10.27
CA ASN A 182 -3.55 -12.34 10.83
C ASN A 182 -2.70 -13.45 11.44
N LEU A 183 -3.00 -13.81 12.69
CA LEU A 183 -2.35 -14.88 13.43
C LEU A 183 -3.33 -16.00 13.76
N PRO A 184 -3.34 -17.11 13.00
CA PRO A 184 -4.11 -18.29 13.35
C PRO A 184 -3.58 -18.97 14.62
N LYS A 185 -4.47 -19.64 15.37
CA LYS A 185 -4.13 -20.28 16.65
C LYS A 185 -3.12 -21.42 16.54
N ASP A 186 -3.20 -22.23 15.49
CA ASP A 186 -2.41 -23.45 15.29
C ASP A 186 -1.39 -23.30 14.15
N TYR A 187 -0.80 -22.11 14.02
CA TYR A 187 0.12 -21.79 12.93
C TYR A 187 1.41 -21.15 13.44
N ALA A 188 2.55 -21.70 13.03
CA ALA A 188 3.87 -21.20 13.39
C ALA A 188 4.37 -20.16 12.37
N GLY A 189 3.72 -19.03 12.32
CA GLY A 189 3.95 -17.90 11.43
C GLY A 189 2.75 -16.97 11.46
N PHE A 190 2.66 -16.04 10.52
CA PHE A 190 1.49 -15.19 10.36
C PHE A 190 1.27 -14.85 8.89
N PHE A 191 0.06 -14.39 8.58
CA PHE A 191 -0.29 -13.93 7.23
C PHE A 191 -0.41 -12.41 7.18
N THR A 192 -0.04 -11.85 6.05
CA THR A 192 -0.46 -10.51 5.64
C THR A 192 -1.42 -10.64 4.47
N GLU A 193 -2.63 -10.08 4.64
CA GLU A 193 -3.66 -10.02 3.59
C GLU A 193 -3.79 -8.55 3.18
N ALA A 194 -3.36 -8.22 1.98
CA ALA A 194 -3.41 -6.86 1.47
C ALA A 194 -4.67 -6.63 0.65
N VAL A 195 -5.29 -5.49 0.87
CA VAL A 195 -6.38 -4.94 0.06
C VAL A 195 -5.97 -3.55 -0.36
N TRP A 196 -5.84 -3.33 -1.66
CA TRP A 196 -5.50 -2.02 -2.22
C TRP A 196 -6.49 -1.67 -3.31
N TYR A 197 -7.12 -0.49 -3.22
CA TYR A 197 -8.13 -0.09 -4.19
C TYR A 197 -8.01 1.37 -4.60
N ASN A 198 -8.42 1.62 -5.85
CA ASN A 198 -8.50 2.93 -6.46
C ASN A 198 -9.98 3.39 -6.53
N PRO A 199 -10.49 4.18 -5.57
CA PRO A 199 -11.87 4.65 -5.60
C PRO A 199 -12.09 5.80 -6.59
N THR A 200 -11.02 6.30 -7.23
CA THR A 200 -11.10 7.44 -8.14
C THR A 200 -11.61 7.02 -9.53
N PRO A 201 -12.18 7.94 -10.32
CA PRO A 201 -12.60 7.65 -11.68
C PRO A 201 -11.45 7.61 -12.68
N LEU A 202 -10.20 7.70 -12.25
CA LEU A 202 -9.02 7.85 -13.11
C LEU A 202 -7.98 6.79 -12.80
N HIS A 203 -7.11 6.54 -13.76
CA HIS A 203 -5.93 5.70 -13.55
C HIS A 203 -5.01 6.29 -12.49
N GLN A 204 -4.40 5.43 -11.66
CA GLN A 204 -3.43 5.84 -10.66
C GLN A 204 -2.12 5.05 -10.81
N SER A 205 -1.09 5.48 -10.10
CA SER A 205 0.18 4.77 -10.02
C SER A 205 0.00 3.43 -9.31
N TYR A 206 0.69 2.40 -9.79
CA TYR A 206 0.67 1.07 -9.20
C TYR A 206 2.09 0.66 -8.80
N TYR A 207 2.35 0.61 -7.50
CA TYR A 207 3.62 0.22 -6.94
C TYR A 207 3.39 -0.36 -5.54
N ASN A 208 3.82 -1.60 -5.34
CA ASN A 208 3.76 -2.22 -4.02
C ASN A 208 4.99 -3.09 -3.76
N TRP A 209 5.55 -2.95 -2.56
CA TRP A 209 6.56 -3.82 -1.97
C TRP A 209 6.35 -3.93 -0.47
N MET A 210 6.39 -5.18 0.04
CA MET A 210 6.47 -5.49 1.46
C MET A 210 7.96 -5.66 1.80
N THR A 211 8.49 -4.69 2.55
CA THR A 211 9.92 -4.66 2.89
C THR A 211 10.14 -5.27 4.26
N ALA A 212 10.42 -6.57 4.31
CA ALA A 212 10.72 -7.29 5.54
C ALA A 212 12.21 -7.27 5.85
N ALA A 213 12.55 -7.29 7.14
CA ALA A 213 13.93 -7.29 7.63
C ALA A 213 14.26 -8.55 8.44
N ALA A 214 15.52 -8.99 8.35
CA ALA A 214 16.09 -10.04 9.17
C ALA A 214 17.49 -9.65 9.67
N PRO A 215 17.96 -10.17 10.84
CA PRO A 215 19.29 -9.87 11.34
C PRO A 215 20.38 -10.29 10.34
N ALA A 216 21.39 -9.47 10.14
CA ALA A 216 22.55 -9.84 9.34
C ALA A 216 23.56 -10.64 10.16
N ALA A 217 24.07 -11.74 9.61
CA ALA A 217 25.11 -12.54 10.24
C ALA A 217 26.05 -13.16 9.20
N ASN A 218 27.30 -13.41 9.57
CA ASN A 218 28.31 -13.92 8.65
C ASN A 218 27.99 -15.33 8.08
N ASP A 219 27.20 -16.11 8.77
CA ASP A 219 26.78 -17.46 8.40
C ASP A 219 25.40 -17.48 7.71
N LEU A 220 24.80 -16.32 7.46
CA LEU A 220 23.53 -16.22 6.74
C LEU A 220 23.71 -16.61 5.28
N GLU A 221 22.90 -17.57 4.84
CA GLU A 221 22.75 -17.98 3.45
C GLU A 221 21.33 -17.71 2.96
N PHE A 222 21.22 -17.05 1.80
CA PHE A 222 19.94 -16.72 1.17
C PHE A 222 19.45 -17.86 0.28
N PHE A 223 18.22 -18.27 0.47
CA PHE A 223 17.51 -19.26 -0.35
C PHE A 223 16.46 -18.51 -1.19
N THR A 224 16.92 -17.92 -2.29
CA THR A 224 16.10 -17.17 -3.23
C THR A 224 16.26 -17.80 -4.61
N PRO A 225 15.28 -18.65 -5.01
CA PRO A 225 15.33 -19.37 -6.28
C PRO A 225 15.35 -18.43 -7.49
N GLY A 226 16.23 -18.73 -8.45
CA GLY A 226 16.41 -17.94 -9.67
C GLY A 226 17.77 -18.20 -10.30
N ASN A 227 18.00 -17.60 -11.47
CA ASN A 227 19.27 -17.72 -12.21
C ASN A 227 19.84 -16.37 -12.66
N ALA A 228 19.12 -15.29 -12.41
CA ALA A 228 19.54 -13.92 -12.68
C ALA A 228 18.98 -12.96 -11.61
N TYR A 229 19.56 -11.76 -11.52
CA TYR A 229 18.95 -10.66 -10.81
C TYR A 229 18.92 -9.40 -11.68
N LEU A 230 17.93 -8.55 -11.43
CA LEU A 230 17.79 -7.25 -12.08
C LEU A 230 18.25 -6.13 -11.13
N GLU A 231 18.97 -5.16 -11.66
CA GLU A 231 19.21 -3.88 -11.02
C GLU A 231 17.98 -2.98 -11.16
N HIS A 232 17.90 -1.87 -10.41
CA HIS A 232 16.83 -0.86 -10.55
C HIS A 232 16.71 -0.27 -11.96
N SER A 233 17.77 -0.28 -12.73
CA SER A 233 17.78 0.08 -14.16
C SER A 233 17.14 -0.97 -15.07
N GLY A 234 16.88 -2.16 -14.56
CA GLY A 234 16.45 -3.33 -15.34
C GLY A 234 17.63 -4.13 -15.92
N LYS A 235 18.88 -3.74 -15.69
CA LYS A 235 20.06 -4.50 -16.14
C LYS A 235 20.09 -5.87 -15.47
N SER A 236 20.23 -6.92 -16.26
CA SER A 236 20.32 -8.31 -15.81
C SER A 236 21.75 -8.73 -15.52
N ASN A 237 21.94 -9.46 -14.44
CA ASN A 237 23.23 -10.05 -14.01
C ASN A 237 23.01 -11.49 -13.54
N ASN A 238 24.09 -12.28 -13.48
CA ASN A 238 24.02 -13.68 -13.05
C ASN A 238 23.74 -13.82 -11.54
N TRP A 239 22.95 -14.82 -11.18
CA TRP A 239 22.62 -15.22 -9.81
C TRP A 239 22.70 -16.74 -9.65
N PRO A 240 23.19 -17.30 -8.50
CA PRO A 240 23.79 -16.58 -7.37
C PRO A 240 25.28 -16.26 -7.55
N ILE A 241 25.95 -16.85 -8.54
CA ILE A 241 27.38 -16.63 -8.80
C ILE A 241 27.53 -15.47 -9.78
N ASN A 242 28.16 -14.40 -9.34
CA ASN A 242 28.45 -13.27 -10.21
C ASN A 242 29.63 -13.51 -11.15
N GLU A 243 29.86 -12.61 -12.12
CA GLU A 243 30.97 -12.71 -13.07
C GLU A 243 32.37 -12.76 -12.39
N GLY A 244 32.50 -12.24 -11.19
CA GLY A 244 33.73 -12.30 -10.39
C GLY A 244 33.91 -13.58 -9.55
N GLY A 245 33.02 -14.57 -9.72
CA GLY A 245 33.06 -15.87 -9.01
C GLY A 245 32.58 -15.81 -7.56
N LYS A 246 32.02 -14.68 -7.09
CA LYS A 246 31.46 -14.57 -5.73
C LYS A 246 30.05 -15.18 -5.69
N ASN A 247 29.77 -15.95 -4.66
CA ASN A 247 28.43 -16.45 -4.38
C ASN A 247 27.63 -15.41 -3.58
N LEU A 248 26.77 -14.64 -4.25
CA LEU A 248 25.98 -13.55 -3.66
C LEU A 248 24.88 -14.05 -2.73
N SER A 249 24.52 -15.36 -2.79
CA SER A 249 23.59 -15.95 -1.82
C SER A 249 24.21 -16.11 -0.42
N LYS A 250 25.52 -15.91 -0.25
CA LYS A 250 26.19 -15.89 1.05
C LYS A 250 26.44 -14.47 1.50
N TYR A 251 25.87 -14.08 2.65
CA TYR A 251 26.00 -12.73 3.17
C TYR A 251 27.46 -12.26 3.24
N ASN A 252 28.35 -13.11 3.75
CA ASN A 252 29.79 -12.80 3.91
C ASN A 252 30.56 -12.59 2.61
N GLN A 253 30.00 -12.93 1.44
CA GLN A 253 30.61 -12.64 0.14
C GLN A 253 30.18 -11.30 -0.45
N ASN A 254 29.30 -10.56 0.21
CA ASN A 254 28.83 -9.23 -0.18
C ASN A 254 29.66 -8.10 0.45
N ASN A 255 31.00 -8.22 0.37
CA ASN A 255 31.97 -7.35 1.04
C ASN A 255 32.54 -6.24 0.14
N PHE A 256 31.73 -5.73 -0.80
CA PHE A 256 32.13 -4.73 -1.79
C PHE A 256 31.01 -3.70 -2.05
N GLY A 257 31.38 -2.44 -2.27
CA GLY A 257 30.46 -1.32 -2.50
C GLY A 257 29.62 -0.96 -1.25
N PRO A 258 28.72 0.03 -1.32
CA PRO A 258 27.96 0.51 -0.15
C PRO A 258 26.76 -0.37 0.20
N SER A 259 25.93 -0.71 -0.77
CA SER A 259 24.72 -1.54 -0.60
C SER A 259 24.51 -2.44 -1.80
N LYS A 260 23.65 -3.43 -1.66
CA LYS A 260 23.26 -4.38 -2.70
C LYS A 260 21.75 -4.44 -2.84
N SER A 261 21.30 -4.54 -4.09
CA SER A 261 19.89 -4.72 -4.41
C SER A 261 19.77 -5.79 -5.49
N TYR A 262 19.26 -6.97 -5.12
CA TYR A 262 19.14 -8.12 -6.00
C TYR A 262 17.67 -8.47 -6.18
N HIS A 263 17.04 -8.05 -7.29
CA HIS A 263 15.71 -8.50 -7.68
C HIS A 263 15.88 -9.84 -8.40
N VAL A 264 15.78 -10.94 -7.67
CA VAL A 264 16.06 -12.28 -8.19
C VAL A 264 14.91 -12.74 -9.07
N VAL A 265 15.25 -13.27 -10.25
CA VAL A 265 14.30 -13.71 -11.29
C VAL A 265 14.79 -14.98 -11.97
N GLY A 266 13.95 -15.57 -12.80
CA GLY A 266 14.32 -16.70 -13.66
C GLY A 266 13.73 -18.04 -13.22
N GLU A 267 12.99 -18.09 -12.12
CA GLU A 267 12.32 -19.30 -11.64
C GLU A 267 10.88 -18.98 -11.23
N PHE A 268 9.93 -19.83 -11.62
CA PHE A 268 8.53 -19.78 -11.18
C PHE A 268 8.45 -20.38 -9.78
N ASN A 269 8.48 -19.54 -8.75
CA ASN A 269 8.67 -19.97 -7.38
C ASN A 269 7.90 -19.09 -6.40
N ASP A 270 7.28 -19.74 -5.41
CA ASP A 270 6.38 -19.09 -4.46
C ASP A 270 7.06 -18.69 -3.16
N PHE A 271 8.32 -19.06 -2.92
CA PHE A 271 9.01 -18.81 -1.66
C PHE A 271 10.40 -18.22 -1.83
N PHE A 272 10.86 -17.53 -0.83
CA PHE A 272 12.26 -17.18 -0.60
C PHE A 272 12.52 -16.97 0.89
N GLY A 273 13.78 -17.01 1.31
CA GLY A 273 14.14 -16.84 2.71
C GLY A 273 15.63 -16.85 2.96
N GLY A 274 16.00 -17.01 4.21
CA GLY A 274 17.38 -17.13 4.65
C GLY A 274 17.56 -18.10 5.83
N TYR A 275 18.78 -18.61 6.00
CA TYR A 275 19.08 -19.53 7.06
C TYR A 275 20.47 -19.26 7.65
N TYR A 276 20.55 -19.19 8.98
CA TYR A 276 21.79 -19.01 9.75
C TYR A 276 22.36 -20.37 10.09
N LYS A 277 23.45 -20.76 9.42
CA LYS A 277 23.99 -22.11 9.45
C LYS A 277 24.50 -22.54 10.83
N ASN A 278 25.09 -21.63 11.61
CA ASN A 278 25.64 -21.93 12.94
C ASN A 278 24.54 -21.95 14.00
N SER A 279 23.58 -21.03 13.92
CA SER A 279 22.51 -20.87 14.89
C SER A 279 21.37 -21.86 14.67
N GLY A 280 21.29 -22.47 13.49
CA GLY A 280 20.29 -23.48 13.18
C GLY A 280 18.87 -22.96 13.02
N TYR A 281 18.69 -21.68 12.69
CA TYR A 281 17.37 -21.11 12.43
C TYR A 281 17.35 -20.28 11.15
N GLY A 282 16.17 -19.84 10.74
CA GLY A 282 16.01 -19.01 9.56
C GLY A 282 14.62 -18.38 9.50
N TYR A 283 14.38 -17.73 8.39
CA TYR A 283 13.15 -17.03 8.09
C TYR A 283 12.73 -17.29 6.64
N GLY A 284 11.47 -17.20 6.35
CA GLY A 284 10.95 -17.34 5.00
C GLY A 284 9.71 -16.52 4.75
N HIS A 285 9.46 -16.34 3.47
CA HIS A 285 8.26 -15.74 2.89
C HIS A 285 7.68 -16.73 1.88
N TRP A 286 6.36 -16.77 1.82
CA TRP A 286 5.62 -17.48 0.79
C TRP A 286 4.47 -16.60 0.25
N GLY A 287 4.29 -16.60 -1.05
CA GLY A 287 3.16 -15.99 -1.75
C GLY A 287 3.05 -16.55 -3.15
N ASN A 288 1.84 -16.72 -3.69
CA ASN A 288 1.68 -17.21 -5.06
C ASN A 288 2.51 -16.37 -6.03
N TYR A 289 3.31 -16.99 -6.88
CA TYR A 289 4.15 -16.28 -7.84
C TYR A 289 3.36 -15.35 -8.78
N GLU A 290 2.14 -15.73 -9.15
CA GLU A 290 1.27 -14.91 -9.98
C GLU A 290 0.85 -13.61 -9.28
N ASP A 291 0.77 -13.64 -7.97
CA ASP A 291 0.44 -12.47 -7.15
C ASP A 291 1.69 -11.68 -6.76
N ILE A 292 2.76 -12.37 -6.34
CA ILE A 292 3.99 -11.78 -5.78
C ILE A 292 5.22 -12.29 -6.55
N PRO A 293 5.41 -11.89 -7.81
CA PRO A 293 6.57 -12.34 -8.60
C PRO A 293 7.89 -11.69 -8.19
N GLY A 294 7.84 -10.59 -7.45
CA GLY A 294 9.01 -9.83 -7.04
C GLY A 294 9.65 -10.39 -5.78
N GLN A 295 10.87 -10.89 -5.90
CA GLN A 295 11.71 -11.35 -4.81
C GLN A 295 12.97 -10.53 -4.78
N LYS A 296 13.20 -9.74 -3.72
CA LYS A 296 14.35 -8.85 -3.63
C LYS A 296 15.11 -9.05 -2.33
N LEU A 297 16.42 -9.13 -2.46
CA LEU A 297 17.34 -8.99 -1.34
C LEU A 297 17.96 -7.60 -1.39
N TRP A 298 17.92 -6.89 -0.27
CA TRP A 298 18.63 -5.65 -0.09
C TRP A 298 19.47 -5.74 1.18
N LEU A 299 20.75 -5.31 1.11
CA LEU A 299 21.65 -5.37 2.24
C LEU A 299 22.72 -4.27 2.18
N TRP A 300 23.12 -3.78 3.34
CA TRP A 300 24.35 -3.05 3.50
C TRP A 300 25.52 -4.01 3.33
N SER A 301 26.52 -3.61 2.53
CA SER A 301 27.67 -4.47 2.35
C SER A 301 28.55 -4.53 3.62
N GLN A 302 29.33 -5.57 3.73
CA GLN A 302 30.36 -5.69 4.78
C GLN A 302 31.61 -4.83 4.52
N SER A 303 31.58 -3.95 3.52
CA SER A 303 32.61 -2.94 3.31
C SER A 303 32.46 -1.78 4.29
N ARG A 304 33.50 -0.96 4.44
CA ARG A 304 33.44 0.22 5.32
C ARG A 304 32.28 1.14 4.98
N SER A 305 31.96 1.33 3.70
CA SER A 305 30.86 2.19 3.26
C SER A 305 29.48 1.64 3.53
N GLY A 306 29.34 0.33 3.72
CA GLY A 306 28.10 -0.30 4.23
C GLY A 306 28.03 -0.34 5.75
N GLY A 307 29.17 -0.62 6.42
CA GLY A 307 29.22 -0.76 7.88
C GLY A 307 28.88 0.51 8.67
N ILE A 308 29.07 1.70 8.09
CA ILE A 308 28.69 2.97 8.76
C ILE A 308 27.18 3.07 9.04
N TRP A 309 26.35 2.31 8.33
CA TRP A 309 24.91 2.34 8.50
C TRP A 309 24.42 1.55 9.72
N GLU A 310 25.27 0.71 10.32
CA GLU A 310 24.92 0.00 11.55
C GLU A 310 24.59 0.98 12.67
N ASP A 311 25.54 1.84 13.05
CA ASP A 311 25.35 2.86 14.08
C ASP A 311 24.27 3.91 13.71
N LEU A 312 24.04 4.13 12.42
CA LEU A 312 23.01 5.08 11.98
C LEU A 312 21.60 4.56 12.17
N LEU A 313 21.39 3.23 12.14
CA LEU A 313 20.06 2.64 12.08
C LEU A 313 19.64 1.89 13.35
N THR A 314 20.62 1.38 14.12
CA THR A 314 20.42 0.63 15.36
C THR A 314 21.35 1.14 16.45
N ASP A 315 21.21 0.66 17.67
CA ASP A 315 22.18 0.92 18.74
C ASP A 315 23.07 -0.32 18.97
N THR A 316 22.52 -1.40 19.52
CA THR A 316 23.28 -2.62 19.83
C THR A 316 22.86 -3.84 19.03
N ASP A 317 21.77 -3.77 18.28
CA ASP A 317 21.22 -4.91 17.51
C ASP A 317 22.06 -5.35 16.32
N GLY A 318 23.06 -4.55 15.93
CA GLY A 318 23.91 -4.85 14.77
C GLY A 318 23.24 -4.55 13.43
N GLN A 319 23.81 -5.09 12.36
CA GLN A 319 23.33 -4.87 10.99
C GLN A 319 22.15 -5.78 10.66
N TYR A 320 21.31 -5.35 9.71
CA TYR A 320 20.19 -6.11 9.18
C TYR A 320 20.24 -6.23 7.65
N ILE A 321 19.44 -7.13 7.11
CA ILE A 321 19.17 -7.27 5.68
C ILE A 321 17.67 -7.13 5.45
N GLU A 322 17.29 -6.85 4.21
CA GLU A 322 15.91 -6.85 3.78
C GLU A 322 15.64 -7.98 2.79
N PHE A 323 14.56 -8.71 3.02
CA PHE A 323 13.99 -9.66 2.08
C PHE A 323 12.59 -9.17 1.72
N GLN A 324 12.47 -8.66 0.51
CA GLN A 324 11.31 -7.89 0.09
C GLN A 324 10.48 -8.66 -0.92
N ALA A 325 9.15 -8.63 -0.73
CA ALA A 325 8.18 -9.19 -1.66
C ALA A 325 7.45 -8.08 -2.41
N GLY A 326 7.19 -8.24 -3.70
CA GLY A 326 6.57 -7.21 -4.52
C GLY A 326 5.65 -7.71 -5.63
N ARG A 327 4.69 -6.87 -5.99
CA ARG A 327 3.74 -7.13 -7.09
C ARG A 327 4.37 -7.03 -8.47
N LEU A 328 5.60 -6.54 -8.58
CA LEU A 328 6.36 -6.38 -9.83
C LEU A 328 7.73 -7.02 -9.68
N PHE A 329 8.38 -7.40 -10.79
CA PHE A 329 9.71 -8.02 -10.77
C PHE A 329 10.82 -7.13 -10.22
N VAL A 330 10.65 -5.82 -10.29
CA VAL A 330 11.71 -4.88 -9.94
C VAL A 330 11.13 -3.57 -9.39
N GLN A 331 11.82 -2.99 -8.43
CA GLN A 331 11.62 -1.60 -8.00
C GLN A 331 12.38 -0.70 -8.98
N TYR A 332 11.74 -0.34 -10.07
CA TYR A 332 12.40 0.37 -11.15
C TYR A 332 12.58 1.86 -10.89
N LEU A 333 13.58 2.46 -11.53
CA LEU A 333 13.77 3.90 -11.58
C LEU A 333 13.18 4.47 -12.88
N PRO A 334 12.61 5.69 -12.84
CA PRO A 334 12.10 6.36 -14.04
C PRO A 334 13.11 6.52 -15.19
N SER A 335 14.39 6.59 -14.85
CA SER A 335 15.50 6.68 -15.80
C SER A 335 16.00 5.33 -16.32
N GLY A 336 15.38 4.23 -15.91
CA GLY A 336 15.74 2.90 -16.41
C GLY A 336 15.39 2.75 -17.89
N ASP A 337 16.41 2.62 -18.72
CA ASP A 337 16.30 2.49 -20.18
C ASP A 337 16.69 1.09 -20.67
N VAL A 338 17.05 0.23 -19.75
CA VAL A 338 17.51 -1.14 -20.00
C VAL A 338 16.45 -2.12 -19.52
N ASN A 339 15.91 -2.89 -20.38
CA ASN A 339 14.70 -3.72 -20.22
C ASN A 339 13.44 -2.87 -20.04
N PRO A 340 12.39 -3.11 -20.83
CA PRO A 340 11.13 -2.45 -20.64
C PRO A 340 10.53 -2.92 -19.32
N ILE A 341 10.59 -2.07 -18.33
CA ILE A 341 9.96 -2.27 -17.04
C ILE A 341 8.52 -1.84 -17.24
N SER A 342 7.61 -2.79 -17.19
CA SER A 342 6.20 -2.47 -17.38
C SER A 342 5.68 -1.68 -16.20
N ASN A 343 5.18 -0.49 -16.49
CA ASN A 343 4.30 0.21 -15.60
C ASN A 343 2.93 -0.44 -15.69
N VAL A 344 2.45 -0.90 -14.56
CA VAL A 344 1.06 -1.33 -14.42
C VAL A 344 0.25 -0.12 -13.98
N SER A 345 -0.82 0.18 -14.71
CA SER A 345 -1.77 1.20 -14.32
C SER A 345 -2.76 0.61 -13.33
N PHE A 346 -3.10 1.38 -12.29
CA PHE A 346 -4.17 1.03 -11.37
C PHE A 346 -5.49 1.58 -11.91
N GLU A 347 -6.29 0.71 -12.49
CA GLU A 347 -7.54 1.08 -13.18
C GLU A 347 -8.55 1.75 -12.24
N PRO A 348 -9.44 2.62 -12.77
CA PRO A 348 -10.50 3.26 -11.99
C PRO A 348 -11.39 2.24 -11.27
N ASN A 349 -11.80 2.53 -10.05
CA ASN A 349 -12.67 1.69 -9.21
C ASN A 349 -12.27 0.21 -9.16
N SER A 350 -11.00 -0.08 -9.38
CA SER A 350 -10.44 -1.43 -9.26
C SER A 350 -9.89 -1.69 -7.85
N ILE A 351 -9.81 -2.97 -7.53
CA ILE A 351 -9.28 -3.48 -6.27
C ILE A 351 -8.27 -4.58 -6.59
N ASP A 352 -7.20 -4.63 -5.82
CA ASP A 352 -6.22 -5.69 -5.82
C ASP A 352 -6.16 -6.32 -4.43
N ILE A 353 -6.15 -7.65 -4.38
CA ILE A 353 -6.19 -8.43 -3.13
C ILE A 353 -5.21 -9.58 -3.26
N TRP A 354 -4.33 -9.74 -2.28
CA TRP A 354 -3.40 -10.86 -2.22
C TRP A 354 -3.05 -11.23 -0.78
N GLN A 355 -2.47 -12.42 -0.59
CA GLN A 355 -2.05 -12.94 0.69
C GLN A 355 -0.59 -13.39 0.64
N GLU A 356 0.14 -13.14 1.72
CA GLU A 356 1.51 -13.56 1.94
C GLU A 356 1.64 -14.24 3.31
N SER A 357 2.57 -15.18 3.43
CA SER A 357 2.89 -15.87 4.68
C SER A 357 4.34 -15.59 5.07
N TRP A 358 4.56 -15.31 6.36
CA TRP A 358 5.86 -15.03 6.97
C TRP A 358 6.09 -16.06 8.08
N PHE A 359 7.21 -16.80 8.02
CA PHE A 359 7.42 -17.93 8.89
C PHE A 359 8.88 -18.11 9.33
N PRO A 360 9.13 -18.62 10.54
CA PRO A 360 10.44 -19.07 10.98
C PRO A 360 10.77 -20.46 10.39
N VAL A 361 12.05 -20.78 10.35
CA VAL A 361 12.58 -22.12 10.00
C VAL A 361 13.57 -22.56 11.09
N LYS A 362 13.47 -23.82 11.57
CA LYS A 362 14.27 -24.28 12.69
C LYS A 362 14.95 -25.65 12.40
N GLU A 363 16.26 -25.72 12.60
CA GLU A 363 17.09 -26.97 12.64
C GLU A 363 17.00 -27.88 11.41
N ILE A 364 16.52 -27.41 10.27
CA ILE A 364 16.47 -28.17 9.00
C ILE A 364 17.67 -27.94 8.08
N GLY A 365 18.48 -26.91 8.31
CA GLY A 365 19.74 -26.67 7.60
C GLY A 365 19.66 -25.75 6.40
N GLY A 366 18.48 -25.32 5.97
CA GLY A 366 18.24 -24.46 4.81
C GLY A 366 16.83 -24.62 4.27
N ILE A 367 16.55 -24.15 3.04
CA ILE A 367 15.26 -24.25 2.40
C ILE A 367 15.45 -24.72 0.96
N SER A 368 15.00 -25.95 0.65
CA SER A 368 14.98 -26.47 -0.72
C SER A 368 13.64 -26.22 -1.42
N ASP A 369 12.55 -26.27 -0.66
CA ASP A 369 11.19 -25.91 -1.08
C ASP A 369 10.36 -25.53 0.14
N ALA A 370 9.38 -24.68 -0.03
CA ALA A 370 8.45 -24.29 1.01
C ALA A 370 7.07 -23.97 0.44
N SER A 371 6.07 -24.19 1.28
CA SER A 371 4.72 -23.70 1.08
C SER A 371 4.30 -22.84 2.27
N GLN A 372 3.09 -22.31 2.23
CA GLN A 372 2.52 -21.66 3.42
C GLN A 372 2.34 -22.60 4.64
N TYR A 373 2.53 -23.92 4.50
CA TYR A 373 2.26 -24.90 5.56
C TYR A 373 3.50 -25.65 6.07
N GLY A 374 4.66 -25.47 5.43
CA GLY A 374 5.89 -26.11 5.86
C GLY A 374 7.05 -25.84 4.92
N ALA A 375 8.26 -26.13 5.40
CA ALA A 375 9.50 -26.03 4.64
C ALA A 375 10.30 -27.33 4.71
N ILE A 376 10.97 -27.66 3.60
CA ILE A 376 11.90 -28.80 3.53
C ILE A 376 13.30 -28.35 3.13
N TYR A 377 14.28 -29.12 3.59
CA TYR A 377 15.64 -29.01 3.12
C TYR A 377 16.21 -30.37 2.78
N ILE A 378 16.80 -30.53 1.61
CA ILE A 378 17.39 -31.74 1.09
C ILE A 378 18.91 -31.68 1.19
N ILE A 379 19.48 -32.63 1.92
CA ILE A 379 20.92 -32.79 2.01
C ILE A 379 21.30 -34.06 1.22
N ARG A 380 22.24 -33.94 0.30
CA ARG A 380 22.71 -35.06 -0.53
C ARG A 380 24.14 -35.38 -0.19
N ASP A 381 24.36 -36.62 0.22
CA ASP A 381 25.66 -37.24 0.39
C ASP A 381 25.93 -38.23 -0.76
N GLU A 382 27.14 -38.69 -0.89
CA GLU A 382 27.53 -39.66 -1.96
C GLU A 382 26.58 -40.86 -2.06
N ASP A 383 26.21 -41.48 -0.93
CA ASP A 383 25.43 -42.71 -0.88
C ASP A 383 24.00 -42.57 -0.31
N SER A 384 23.64 -41.36 0.13
CA SER A 384 22.37 -41.16 0.82
C SER A 384 21.82 -39.75 0.66
N THR A 385 20.54 -39.63 0.89
CA THR A 385 19.83 -38.32 0.91
C THR A 385 19.10 -38.20 2.24
N THR A 386 19.12 -36.99 2.82
CA THR A 386 18.37 -36.67 4.03
C THR A 386 17.35 -35.60 3.70
N LEU A 387 16.09 -35.89 3.97
CA LEU A 387 14.99 -34.88 3.96
C LEU A 387 14.83 -34.38 5.39
N ASN A 388 14.95 -33.07 5.58
CA ASN A 388 14.57 -32.39 6.81
C ASN A 388 13.27 -31.60 6.54
N LEU A 389 12.35 -31.57 7.53
CA LEU A 389 11.04 -30.95 7.42
C LEU A 389 10.72 -30.17 8.70
N ASN A 390 10.20 -28.92 8.53
CA ASN A 390 9.43 -28.18 9.53
C ASN A 390 8.01 -27.97 9.02
N PRO A 391 6.98 -28.56 9.64
CA PRO A 391 5.60 -28.14 9.42
C PRO A 391 5.32 -26.84 10.18
N PHE A 392 4.46 -25.98 9.61
CA PHE A 392 3.98 -24.74 10.27
C PHE A 392 2.58 -24.90 10.84
N ILE A 393 1.94 -26.04 10.55
CA ILE A 393 0.64 -26.48 11.05
C ILE A 393 0.74 -27.85 11.69
N ASN A 394 -0.27 -28.27 12.43
CA ASN A 394 -0.42 -29.68 12.82
C ASN A 394 -0.48 -30.56 11.58
N PHE A 395 0.48 -31.47 11.45
CA PHE A 395 0.62 -32.33 10.28
C PHE A 395 0.48 -33.81 10.65
N ASN A 396 -0.65 -34.41 10.25
CA ASN A 396 -0.85 -35.86 10.35
C ASN A 396 -1.10 -36.40 8.93
N GLY A 397 -0.03 -36.87 8.29
CA GLY A 397 -0.08 -37.18 6.87
C GLY A 397 1.08 -38.04 6.40
N LYS A 398 1.25 -38.06 5.08
CA LYS A 398 2.26 -38.90 4.41
C LYS A 398 3.36 -38.08 3.75
N ILE A 399 4.58 -38.55 3.95
CA ILE A 399 5.75 -38.12 3.18
C ILE A 399 6.04 -39.17 2.14
N GLN A 400 6.09 -38.81 0.86
CA GLN A 400 6.36 -39.71 -0.24
C GLN A 400 7.63 -39.32 -0.97
N ILE A 401 8.52 -40.28 -1.20
CA ILE A 401 9.66 -40.13 -2.11
C ILE A 401 9.36 -40.94 -3.36
N LEU A 402 9.44 -40.32 -4.54
CA LEU A 402 9.16 -40.95 -5.82
C LEU A 402 10.42 -40.97 -6.68
N LEU A 403 10.65 -42.10 -7.37
CA LEU A 403 11.65 -42.28 -8.41
C LEU A 403 10.91 -42.55 -9.73
N ASP A 404 11.15 -41.80 -10.78
CA ASP A 404 10.44 -41.89 -12.05
C ASP A 404 8.92 -41.98 -11.88
N ASP A 405 8.37 -41.09 -11.03
CA ASP A 405 6.95 -41.03 -10.62
C ASP A 405 6.41 -42.32 -9.94
N LYS A 406 7.27 -43.26 -9.60
CA LYS A 406 6.91 -44.46 -8.83
C LYS A 406 7.30 -44.31 -7.36
N LYS A 407 6.42 -44.76 -6.48
CA LYS A 407 6.67 -44.73 -5.05
C LYS A 407 7.91 -45.53 -4.69
N TYR A 408 8.93 -44.85 -4.17
CA TYR A 408 10.15 -45.45 -3.63
C TYR A 408 10.03 -45.67 -2.12
N LEU A 409 9.61 -44.64 -1.39
CA LEU A 409 9.43 -44.66 0.05
C LEU A 409 8.17 -43.85 0.43
N GLU A 410 7.47 -44.32 1.45
CA GLU A 410 6.33 -43.65 2.05
C GLU A 410 6.36 -43.83 3.56
N GLU A 411 6.18 -42.72 4.29
CA GLU A 411 6.12 -42.75 5.75
C GLU A 411 4.96 -41.92 6.26
N ASN A 412 4.23 -42.42 7.26
CA ASN A 412 3.17 -41.67 7.93
C ASN A 412 3.78 -41.02 9.18
N VAL A 413 3.55 -39.74 9.33
CA VAL A 413 4.08 -38.94 10.43
C VAL A 413 2.96 -38.16 11.11
N ASN A 414 3.15 -37.84 12.39
CA ASN A 414 2.28 -36.96 13.16
C ASN A 414 3.17 -35.93 13.86
N LEU A 415 3.14 -34.68 13.39
CA LEU A 415 4.06 -33.62 13.79
C LEU A 415 3.26 -32.41 14.25
N GLN A 416 3.78 -31.73 15.27
CA GLN A 416 3.29 -30.41 15.69
C GLN A 416 3.97 -29.29 14.90
N PRO A 417 3.42 -28.08 14.86
CA PRO A 417 4.11 -26.94 14.29
C PRO A 417 5.50 -26.75 14.88
N MET A 418 6.50 -26.49 14.03
CA MET A 418 7.92 -26.36 14.36
C MET A 418 8.63 -27.63 14.86
N ASP A 419 7.99 -28.81 14.83
CA ASP A 419 8.74 -30.07 15.00
C ASP A 419 9.80 -30.20 13.90
N VAL A 420 10.93 -30.80 14.26
CA VAL A 420 12.03 -31.11 13.33
C VAL A 420 12.02 -32.57 12.98
N TYR A 421 11.56 -32.88 11.78
CA TYR A 421 11.54 -34.25 11.30
C TYR A 421 12.67 -34.53 10.30
N LYS A 422 13.34 -35.66 10.43
CA LYS A 422 14.47 -36.06 9.57
C LYS A 422 14.25 -37.46 9.05
N MET A 423 14.27 -37.61 7.71
CA MET A 423 14.16 -38.87 7.01
C MET A 423 15.43 -39.12 6.20
N LYS A 424 16.16 -40.19 6.47
CA LYS A 424 17.33 -40.61 5.69
C LYS A 424 16.98 -41.79 4.81
N PHE A 425 17.32 -41.74 3.51
CA PHE A 425 17.06 -42.79 2.53
C PHE A 425 18.24 -42.96 1.56
N LYS A 426 18.36 -44.18 0.95
CA LYS A 426 19.46 -44.51 0.08
C LYS A 426 19.16 -44.09 -1.37
N ILE A 427 19.40 -42.87 -1.68
CA ILE A 427 19.43 -42.33 -3.06
C ILE A 427 20.73 -41.57 -3.21
N ASN A 428 21.57 -42.00 -4.15
CA ASN A 428 22.89 -41.43 -4.38
C ASN A 428 22.79 -40.05 -5.04
N GLU A 429 23.83 -39.24 -4.88
CA GLU A 429 24.00 -38.03 -5.60
C GLU A 429 23.91 -38.29 -7.12
N GLY A 430 23.21 -37.41 -7.86
CA GLY A 430 23.00 -37.58 -9.31
C GLY A 430 21.72 -38.32 -9.71
N ILE A 431 21.08 -39.09 -8.80
CA ILE A 431 19.78 -39.71 -9.09
C ILE A 431 18.66 -38.71 -8.81
N ASN A 432 17.78 -38.52 -9.78
CA ASN A 432 16.63 -37.60 -9.64
C ASN A 432 15.51 -38.30 -8.86
N PHE A 433 14.87 -37.53 -7.99
CA PHE A 433 13.70 -37.93 -7.25
C PHE A 433 12.75 -36.77 -7.00
N ARG A 434 11.55 -37.12 -6.52
CA ARG A 434 10.53 -36.15 -6.15
C ARG A 434 10.08 -36.40 -4.72
N VAL A 435 9.90 -35.32 -3.96
CA VAL A 435 9.29 -35.36 -2.61
C VAL A 435 7.88 -34.78 -2.73
N LYS A 436 6.90 -35.55 -2.24
CA LYS A 436 5.49 -35.12 -2.25
C LYS A 436 4.88 -35.21 -0.87
N ILE A 437 4.38 -34.09 -0.34
CA ILE A 437 3.73 -33.98 0.95
C ILE A 437 2.45 -33.16 0.72
N ASN A 438 1.37 -33.88 0.34
CA ASN A 438 0.14 -33.26 -0.16
C ASN A 438 -0.50 -32.30 0.84
N ASP A 439 -0.58 -32.70 2.11
CA ASP A 439 -1.26 -31.91 3.14
C ASP A 439 -0.48 -30.61 3.48
N LEU A 440 0.82 -30.60 3.24
CA LEU A 440 1.66 -29.42 3.35
C LEU A 440 1.83 -28.69 2.01
N LYS A 441 1.19 -29.14 0.94
CA LYS A 441 1.33 -28.56 -0.43
C LYS A 441 2.78 -28.44 -0.91
N ILE A 442 3.65 -29.37 -0.51
CA ILE A 442 5.04 -29.44 -0.96
C ILE A 442 5.15 -30.47 -2.08
N ASP A 443 5.74 -30.04 -3.18
CA ASP A 443 5.98 -30.87 -4.37
C ASP A 443 7.33 -30.51 -5.00
N TYR A 444 8.40 -31.06 -4.39
CA TYR A 444 9.77 -30.76 -4.77
C TYR A 444 10.31 -31.79 -5.73
N GLU A 445 10.97 -31.36 -6.79
CA GLU A 445 11.73 -32.20 -7.72
C GLU A 445 13.20 -31.77 -7.77
N THR A 446 14.13 -32.76 -7.79
CA THR A 446 15.57 -32.49 -7.96
C THR A 446 15.90 -31.97 -9.37
N ILE A 447 15.07 -32.28 -10.38
CA ILE A 447 15.15 -31.64 -11.68
C ILE A 447 14.36 -30.35 -11.61
N ASN A 448 15.05 -29.22 -11.74
CA ASN A 448 14.38 -27.93 -11.71
C ASN A 448 13.54 -27.71 -12.99
N LYS A 449 12.23 -27.97 -12.88
CA LYS A 449 11.25 -27.73 -13.95
C LYS A 449 10.61 -26.33 -13.87
N LYS A 450 10.94 -25.57 -12.82
CA LYS A 450 10.38 -24.24 -12.54
C LYS A 450 11.13 -23.11 -13.27
N LEU A 451 12.17 -23.41 -14.06
CA LEU A 451 12.94 -22.42 -14.80
C LEU A 451 12.06 -21.69 -15.84
N ILE A 452 12.07 -20.39 -15.78
CA ILE A 452 11.34 -19.51 -16.71
C ILE A 452 12.15 -19.37 -18.01
N LYS A 453 11.50 -19.59 -19.15
CA LYS A 453 12.13 -19.42 -20.46
C LYS A 453 12.26 -17.97 -20.93
N ARG A 454 11.73 -17.01 -20.17
CA ARG A 454 11.84 -15.59 -20.49
C ARG A 454 13.30 -15.15 -20.41
N SER A 455 13.77 -14.46 -21.43
CA SER A 455 15.07 -13.78 -21.35
C SER A 455 14.95 -12.51 -20.53
N PHE A 456 15.85 -12.34 -19.57
CA PHE A 456 16.07 -11.10 -18.84
C PHE A 456 17.33 -10.36 -19.32
N SER A 457 17.88 -10.74 -20.48
CA SER A 457 19.06 -10.09 -21.02
C SER A 457 18.77 -8.63 -21.38
N SER A 458 19.71 -7.77 -21.04
CA SER A 458 19.66 -6.34 -21.37
C SER A 458 19.93 -6.14 -22.86
N HIS A 459 18.96 -5.61 -23.58
CA HIS A 459 19.15 -5.19 -24.97
C HIS A 459 19.00 -3.66 -25.05
N THR A 460 20.08 -2.96 -25.29
CA THR A 460 20.03 -1.54 -25.62
C THR A 460 19.59 -1.41 -27.08
N LEU A 461 18.29 -1.37 -27.31
CA LEU A 461 17.75 -1.04 -28.61
C LEU A 461 17.77 0.49 -28.75
N LYS A 462 18.46 1.00 -29.76
CA LYS A 462 18.25 2.36 -30.23
C LYS A 462 16.88 2.41 -30.89
N ILE A 463 15.82 2.66 -30.10
CA ILE A 463 14.48 2.82 -30.62
C ILE A 463 14.43 4.15 -31.35
N LYS A 464 14.11 4.11 -32.68
CA LYS A 464 13.77 5.33 -33.40
C LYS A 464 12.51 5.92 -32.76
N GLU A 465 12.54 7.23 -32.47
CA GLU A 465 11.35 7.92 -31.97
C GLU A 465 10.20 7.79 -32.98
N THR A 466 9.10 7.24 -32.51
CA THR A 466 7.84 7.08 -33.27
C THR A 466 6.72 7.56 -32.38
N ASN A 467 5.54 7.89 -32.93
CA ASN A 467 4.36 8.26 -32.15
C ASN A 467 4.00 7.19 -31.12
N GLN A 468 4.15 5.89 -31.46
CA GLN A 468 3.92 4.79 -30.51
C GLN A 468 4.94 4.78 -29.36
N SER A 469 6.23 4.97 -29.63
CA SER A 469 7.23 5.01 -28.57
C SER A 469 7.08 6.25 -27.69
N LEU A 470 6.71 7.37 -28.28
CA LEU A 470 6.42 8.61 -27.58
C LEU A 470 5.16 8.47 -26.69
N PHE A 471 4.11 7.80 -27.21
CA PHE A 471 2.90 7.47 -26.47
C PHE A 471 3.18 6.57 -25.27
N ASN A 472 3.93 5.47 -25.47
CA ASN A 472 4.33 4.60 -24.37
C ASN A 472 5.12 5.35 -23.29
N SER A 473 6.00 6.26 -23.72
CA SER A 473 6.74 7.14 -22.80
C SER A 473 5.82 8.12 -22.05
N ALA A 474 4.76 8.64 -22.69
CA ALA A 474 3.78 9.49 -22.02
C ALA A 474 2.96 8.73 -20.96
N ILE A 475 2.57 7.48 -21.28
CA ILE A 475 1.89 6.59 -20.30
C ILE A 475 2.79 6.30 -19.10
N GLN A 476 4.08 6.12 -19.35
CA GLN A 476 5.08 5.96 -18.31
C GLN A 476 5.16 7.20 -17.40
N ASP A 477 5.19 8.40 -17.99
CA ASP A 477 5.18 9.65 -17.22
C ASP A 477 3.89 9.79 -16.38
N ILE A 478 2.72 9.41 -16.90
CA ILE A 478 1.45 9.38 -16.15
C ILE A 478 1.56 8.45 -14.95
N SER A 479 2.10 7.24 -15.15
CA SER A 479 2.29 6.25 -14.08
C SER A 479 3.23 6.77 -12.98
N TYR A 480 4.18 7.63 -13.34
CA TYR A 480 5.07 8.33 -12.40
C TYR A 480 4.54 9.67 -11.89
N ARG A 481 3.33 10.06 -12.29
CA ARG A 481 2.73 11.36 -11.95
C ARG A 481 3.51 12.57 -12.50
N ASP A 482 4.29 12.39 -13.57
CA ASP A 482 4.94 13.44 -14.34
C ASP A 482 3.96 13.99 -15.41
N PHE A 483 2.79 14.47 -14.97
CA PHE A 483 1.69 14.84 -15.86
C PHE A 483 2.05 15.95 -16.85
N ASP A 484 2.93 16.88 -16.50
CA ASP A 484 3.37 17.93 -17.41
C ASP A 484 4.19 17.38 -18.58
N LYS A 485 5.12 16.45 -18.30
CA LYS A 485 5.89 15.77 -19.36
C LYS A 485 4.98 14.94 -20.25
N ALA A 486 4.05 14.20 -19.65
CA ALA A 486 3.07 13.44 -20.41
C ALA A 486 2.24 14.33 -21.33
N LYS A 487 1.75 15.47 -20.81
CA LYS A 487 0.96 16.46 -21.57
C LYS A 487 1.71 16.99 -22.79
N GLU A 488 2.99 17.30 -22.64
CA GLU A 488 3.84 17.78 -23.75
C GLU A 488 3.99 16.71 -24.84
N LYS A 489 4.28 15.45 -24.45
CA LYS A 489 4.41 14.33 -25.38
C LYS A 489 3.10 14.03 -26.11
N LEU A 490 1.97 14.01 -25.38
CA LEU A 490 0.65 13.75 -25.98
C LEU A 490 0.26 14.84 -26.97
N LYS A 491 0.55 16.13 -26.68
CA LYS A 491 0.33 17.23 -27.62
C LYS A 491 1.14 17.05 -28.89
N LYS A 492 2.44 16.72 -28.77
CA LYS A 492 3.30 16.44 -29.93
C LYS A 492 2.74 15.33 -30.80
N ILE A 493 2.26 14.23 -30.19
CA ILE A 493 1.62 13.14 -30.92
C ILE A 493 0.38 13.63 -31.69
N ILE A 494 -0.50 14.38 -31.05
CA ILE A 494 -1.74 14.87 -31.68
C ILE A 494 -1.46 15.89 -32.79
N GLU A 495 -0.40 16.69 -32.68
CA GLU A 495 0.05 17.60 -33.73
C GLU A 495 0.54 16.85 -34.98
N GLU A 496 1.24 15.72 -34.79
CA GLU A 496 1.75 14.87 -35.89
C GLU A 496 0.67 13.90 -36.44
N ASP A 497 -0.19 13.39 -35.57
CA ASP A 497 -1.29 12.45 -35.87
C ASP A 497 -2.58 12.87 -35.16
N PRO A 498 -3.38 13.75 -35.76
CA PRO A 498 -4.63 14.21 -35.19
C PRO A 498 -5.71 13.11 -34.98
N TYR A 499 -5.49 11.92 -35.56
CA TYR A 499 -6.39 10.78 -35.44
C TYR A 499 -6.03 9.81 -34.31
N HIS A 500 -5.01 10.10 -33.54
CA HIS A 500 -4.55 9.24 -32.44
C HIS A 500 -5.50 9.37 -31.22
N THR A 501 -6.61 8.64 -31.25
CA THR A 501 -7.69 8.71 -30.24
C THR A 501 -7.24 8.43 -28.81
N ASP A 502 -6.27 7.52 -28.61
CA ASP A 502 -5.74 7.22 -27.28
C ASP A 502 -4.97 8.43 -26.71
N ALA A 503 -4.14 9.10 -27.50
CA ALA A 503 -3.44 10.30 -27.07
C ALA A 503 -4.41 11.43 -26.71
N ILE A 504 -5.49 11.59 -27.50
CA ILE A 504 -6.58 12.54 -27.23
C ILE A 504 -7.25 12.20 -25.89
N SER A 505 -7.56 10.92 -25.64
CA SER A 505 -8.21 10.46 -24.42
C SER A 505 -7.38 10.78 -23.18
N TYR A 506 -6.08 10.44 -23.19
CA TYR A 506 -5.19 10.73 -22.07
C TYR A 506 -4.92 12.23 -21.87
N LEU A 507 -4.85 13.00 -22.95
CA LEU A 507 -4.71 14.46 -22.83
C LEU A 507 -5.98 15.08 -22.20
N GLY A 508 -7.16 14.63 -22.58
CA GLY A 508 -8.43 15.02 -21.96
C GLY A 508 -8.49 14.62 -20.49
N GLU A 509 -8.01 13.41 -20.14
CA GLU A 509 -7.89 12.96 -18.75
C GLU A 509 -6.98 13.90 -17.93
N ILE A 510 -5.81 14.30 -18.45
CA ILE A 510 -4.90 15.21 -17.73
C ILE A 510 -5.59 16.57 -17.47
N HIS A 511 -6.29 17.14 -18.45
CA HIS A 511 -7.04 18.37 -18.25
C HIS A 511 -8.18 18.21 -17.23
N TYR A 512 -8.86 17.05 -17.20
CA TYR A 512 -9.84 16.74 -16.16
C TYR A 512 -9.18 16.68 -14.77
N ARG A 513 -8.01 16.03 -14.62
CA ARG A 513 -7.22 16.00 -13.37
C ARG A 513 -6.88 17.39 -12.86
N ASN A 514 -6.62 18.32 -13.78
CA ASN A 514 -6.27 19.69 -13.49
C ASN A 514 -7.49 20.58 -13.15
N GLY A 515 -8.73 20.05 -13.26
CA GLY A 515 -9.96 20.82 -13.08
C GLY A 515 -10.28 21.76 -14.25
N GLU A 516 -9.66 21.56 -15.41
CA GLU A 516 -9.85 22.34 -16.63
C GLU A 516 -10.96 21.72 -17.51
N TYR A 517 -12.17 21.57 -16.96
CA TYR A 517 -13.25 20.76 -17.54
C TYR A 517 -13.65 21.19 -18.96
N LYS A 518 -13.68 22.52 -19.25
CA LYS A 518 -13.98 23.03 -20.58
C LYS A 518 -12.93 22.58 -21.60
N LYS A 519 -11.65 22.76 -21.29
CA LYS A 519 -10.57 22.29 -22.18
C LYS A 519 -10.60 20.77 -22.35
N ALA A 520 -10.88 20.04 -21.27
CA ALA A 520 -10.97 18.60 -21.30
C ALA A 520 -12.07 18.14 -22.28
N ILE A 521 -13.27 18.71 -22.19
CA ILE A 521 -14.38 18.30 -23.05
C ILE A 521 -14.15 18.70 -24.53
N ASP A 522 -13.57 19.87 -24.79
CA ASP A 522 -13.25 20.32 -26.16
C ASP A 522 -12.26 19.33 -26.84
N ILE A 523 -11.24 18.87 -26.08
CA ILE A 523 -10.28 17.86 -26.56
C ILE A 523 -10.99 16.51 -26.80
N ILE A 524 -11.79 16.04 -25.85
CA ILE A 524 -12.52 14.78 -25.97
C ILE A 524 -13.47 14.80 -27.16
N TYR A 525 -14.15 15.92 -27.43
CA TYR A 525 -15.00 16.09 -28.60
C TYR A 525 -14.26 15.90 -29.93
N SER A 526 -13.00 16.38 -30.02
CA SER A 526 -12.21 16.16 -31.23
C SER A 526 -11.98 14.66 -31.48
N GLY A 527 -11.76 13.88 -30.44
CA GLY A 527 -11.65 12.43 -30.55
C GLY A 527 -12.97 11.71 -30.85
N LEU A 528 -14.08 12.14 -30.24
CA LEU A 528 -15.41 11.58 -30.50
C LEU A 528 -15.91 11.89 -31.93
N SER A 529 -15.43 12.96 -32.55
CA SER A 529 -15.72 13.25 -33.96
C SER A 529 -14.99 12.28 -34.92
N ILE A 530 -13.92 11.64 -34.45
CA ILE A 530 -13.17 10.61 -35.20
C ILE A 530 -13.80 9.23 -34.97
N ASP A 531 -14.02 8.88 -33.69
CA ASP A 531 -14.62 7.61 -33.28
C ASP A 531 -15.66 7.87 -32.17
N THR A 532 -16.92 8.02 -32.60
CA THR A 532 -18.07 8.31 -31.72
C THR A 532 -18.30 7.20 -30.68
N TYR A 533 -17.93 5.98 -30.99
CA TYR A 533 -18.14 4.81 -30.12
C TYR A 533 -16.94 4.46 -29.26
N ASN A 534 -15.84 5.20 -29.33
CA ASN A 534 -14.65 4.93 -28.55
C ASN A 534 -14.94 4.88 -27.05
N PRO A 535 -14.72 3.74 -26.36
CA PRO A 535 -15.12 3.58 -24.96
C PRO A 535 -14.36 4.49 -24.00
N SER A 536 -13.07 4.73 -24.27
CA SER A 536 -12.23 5.57 -23.42
C SER A 536 -12.66 7.03 -23.48
N LEU A 537 -12.84 7.56 -24.70
CA LEU A 537 -13.32 8.93 -24.92
C LEU A 537 -14.71 9.14 -24.31
N ASN A 538 -15.63 8.19 -24.51
CA ASN A 538 -16.97 8.25 -23.90
C ASN A 538 -16.93 8.19 -22.37
N TYR A 539 -16.02 7.36 -21.80
CA TYR A 539 -15.88 7.30 -20.34
C TYR A 539 -15.39 8.64 -19.77
N ILE A 540 -14.34 9.23 -20.38
CA ILE A 540 -13.81 10.53 -19.94
C ILE A 540 -14.84 11.66 -20.17
N ALA A 541 -15.55 11.67 -21.31
CA ALA A 541 -16.66 12.62 -21.53
C ALA A 541 -17.72 12.50 -20.43
N GLY A 542 -18.12 11.27 -20.09
CA GLY A 542 -19.13 11.02 -19.08
C GLY A 542 -18.75 11.53 -17.69
N ILE A 543 -17.51 11.33 -17.25
CA ILE A 543 -17.06 11.87 -15.95
C ILE A 543 -16.90 13.40 -15.97
N ILE A 544 -16.51 14.00 -17.10
CA ILE A 544 -16.44 15.47 -17.23
C ILE A 544 -17.86 16.07 -17.14
N TYR A 545 -18.81 15.54 -17.91
CA TYR A 545 -20.21 16.00 -17.89
C TYR A 545 -20.82 15.89 -16.49
N LYS A 546 -20.55 14.81 -15.76
CA LYS A 546 -20.97 14.67 -14.37
C LYS A 546 -20.46 15.80 -13.48
N GLU A 547 -19.17 16.18 -13.60
CA GLU A 547 -18.56 17.24 -12.80
C GLU A 547 -19.15 18.64 -13.09
N ILE A 548 -19.58 18.90 -14.33
CA ILE A 548 -20.20 20.18 -14.71
C ILE A 548 -21.72 20.17 -14.56
N GLY A 549 -22.32 19.05 -14.09
CA GLY A 549 -23.76 18.93 -13.83
C GLY A 549 -24.63 18.63 -15.06
N ASP A 550 -24.02 18.30 -16.20
CA ASP A 550 -24.76 17.86 -17.40
C ASP A 550 -25.03 16.35 -17.36
N TYR A 551 -26.01 15.96 -16.55
CA TYR A 551 -26.31 14.55 -16.28
C TYR A 551 -26.88 13.80 -17.48
N ILE A 552 -27.51 14.49 -18.43
CA ILE A 552 -28.05 13.84 -19.64
C ILE A 552 -26.90 13.39 -20.52
N ASN A 553 -25.98 14.27 -20.88
CA ASN A 553 -24.81 13.93 -21.69
C ASN A 553 -23.87 13.01 -20.97
N SER A 554 -23.79 13.11 -19.63
CA SER A 554 -23.02 12.18 -18.81
C SER A 554 -23.55 10.74 -18.91
N LYS A 555 -24.85 10.53 -18.69
CA LYS A 555 -25.49 9.19 -18.77
C LYS A 555 -25.40 8.60 -20.17
N GLU A 556 -25.57 9.44 -21.21
CA GLU A 556 -25.44 9.02 -22.60
C GLU A 556 -24.00 8.50 -22.88
N SER A 557 -22.99 9.30 -22.59
CA SER A 557 -21.58 8.93 -22.81
C SER A 557 -21.17 7.71 -21.97
N LEU A 558 -21.55 7.64 -20.68
CA LEU A 558 -21.31 6.47 -19.84
C LEU A 558 -22.05 5.23 -20.35
N GLY A 559 -23.25 5.38 -20.94
CA GLY A 559 -23.98 4.32 -21.60
C GLY A 559 -23.19 3.71 -22.75
N TRP A 560 -22.53 4.51 -23.57
CA TRP A 560 -21.60 4.03 -24.62
C TRP A 560 -20.36 3.37 -24.03
N ALA A 561 -19.72 4.00 -23.06
CA ALA A 561 -18.55 3.43 -22.38
C ALA A 561 -18.85 2.06 -21.76
N SER A 562 -20.06 1.85 -21.22
CA SER A 562 -20.48 0.60 -20.56
C SER A 562 -20.57 -0.61 -21.50
N ARG A 563 -20.55 -0.40 -22.84
CA ARG A 563 -20.51 -1.48 -23.83
C ARG A 563 -19.16 -2.18 -23.88
N SER A 564 -18.09 -1.50 -23.47
CA SER A 564 -16.78 -2.10 -23.29
C SER A 564 -16.66 -2.79 -21.90
N ILE A 565 -16.17 -4.02 -21.88
CA ILE A 565 -15.95 -4.78 -20.63
C ILE A 565 -15.01 -4.00 -19.70
N LYS A 566 -13.98 -3.37 -20.24
CA LYS A 566 -13.01 -2.57 -19.47
C LYS A 566 -13.67 -1.45 -18.67
N TYR A 567 -14.65 -0.76 -19.22
CA TYR A 567 -15.29 0.39 -18.59
C TYR A 567 -16.65 0.08 -17.95
N ARG A 568 -17.22 -1.09 -18.21
CA ARG A 568 -18.62 -1.41 -17.89
C ARG A 568 -18.99 -1.19 -16.42
N SER A 569 -18.26 -1.81 -15.51
CA SER A 569 -18.51 -1.62 -14.07
C SER A 569 -18.40 -0.16 -13.66
N ASN A 570 -17.33 0.51 -14.11
CA ASN A 570 -17.06 1.90 -13.76
C ASN A 570 -18.11 2.88 -14.31
N ALA A 571 -18.50 2.69 -15.56
CA ALA A 571 -19.54 3.53 -16.18
C ALA A 571 -20.89 3.35 -15.50
N LEU A 572 -21.30 2.10 -15.19
CA LEU A 572 -22.53 1.80 -14.47
C LEU A 572 -22.50 2.38 -13.04
N SER A 573 -21.35 2.30 -12.36
CA SER A 573 -21.16 2.94 -11.05
C SER A 573 -21.37 4.45 -11.12
N LYS A 574 -20.85 5.12 -12.16
CA LYS A 574 -21.04 6.57 -12.33
C LYS A 574 -22.49 6.93 -12.69
N ILE A 575 -23.19 6.10 -13.46
CA ILE A 575 -24.63 6.28 -13.71
C ILE A 575 -25.42 6.12 -12.40
N ALA A 576 -25.04 5.16 -11.53
CA ALA A 576 -25.65 5.01 -10.23
C ALA A 576 -25.45 6.23 -9.33
N GLU A 577 -24.24 6.82 -9.32
CA GLU A 577 -23.97 8.09 -8.62
C GLU A 577 -24.88 9.23 -9.12
N ILE A 578 -25.07 9.34 -10.45
CA ILE A 578 -25.94 10.36 -11.05
C ILE A 578 -27.39 10.13 -10.63
N SER A 579 -27.88 8.87 -10.66
CA SER A 579 -29.24 8.53 -10.24
C SER A 579 -29.47 8.91 -8.76
N LEU A 580 -28.46 8.69 -7.90
CA LEU A 580 -28.53 9.10 -6.48
C LEU A 580 -28.62 10.64 -6.36
N ILE A 581 -27.86 11.40 -7.14
CA ILE A 581 -27.89 12.88 -7.19
C ILE A 581 -29.26 13.37 -7.66
N GLU A 582 -29.85 12.71 -8.66
CA GLU A 582 -31.20 13.01 -9.16
C GLU A 582 -32.31 12.53 -8.22
N LYS A 583 -31.97 11.88 -7.09
CA LYS A 583 -32.89 11.32 -6.10
C LYS A 583 -33.74 10.16 -6.61
N ASP A 584 -33.31 9.52 -7.71
CA ASP A 584 -33.88 8.27 -8.20
C ASP A 584 -33.14 7.10 -7.54
N TYR A 585 -33.54 6.79 -6.29
CA TYR A 585 -32.83 5.81 -5.45
C TYR A 585 -32.97 4.38 -5.96
N GLU A 586 -34.11 4.04 -6.60
CA GLU A 586 -34.34 2.74 -7.22
C GLU A 586 -33.42 2.54 -8.43
N ALA A 587 -33.29 3.54 -9.28
CA ALA A 587 -32.32 3.51 -10.38
C ALA A 587 -30.87 3.45 -9.87
N ALA A 588 -30.54 4.19 -8.81
CA ALA A 588 -29.21 4.13 -8.18
C ALA A 588 -28.89 2.72 -7.68
N ILE A 589 -29.84 2.04 -7.03
CA ILE A 589 -29.71 0.65 -6.59
C ILE A 589 -29.57 -0.29 -7.80
N SER A 590 -30.40 -0.13 -8.82
CA SER A 590 -30.38 -0.98 -10.02
C SER A 590 -29.04 -0.90 -10.75
N TYR A 591 -28.51 0.32 -10.99
CA TYR A 591 -27.24 0.51 -11.68
C TYR A 591 -26.03 0.08 -10.83
N SER A 592 -26.09 0.28 -9.50
CA SER A 592 -25.07 -0.23 -8.59
C SER A 592 -24.99 -1.75 -8.63
N ASN A 593 -26.12 -2.45 -8.55
CA ASN A 593 -26.15 -3.90 -8.66
C ASN A 593 -25.62 -4.40 -10.00
N LYS A 594 -26.01 -3.77 -11.11
CA LYS A 594 -25.42 -4.08 -12.44
C LYS A 594 -23.92 -3.85 -12.49
N SER A 595 -23.40 -2.81 -11.85
CA SER A 595 -21.96 -2.59 -11.75
C SER A 595 -21.27 -3.73 -10.99
N LEU A 596 -21.87 -4.20 -9.89
CA LEU A 596 -21.33 -5.26 -9.05
C LEU A 596 -21.39 -6.65 -9.72
N GLU A 597 -22.25 -6.87 -10.72
CA GLU A 597 -22.23 -8.10 -11.54
C GLU A 597 -20.91 -8.25 -12.31
N TYR A 598 -20.24 -7.16 -12.65
CA TYR A 598 -18.96 -7.14 -13.39
C TYR A 598 -17.74 -6.93 -12.49
N ASN A 599 -17.90 -6.26 -11.37
CA ASN A 599 -16.88 -6.10 -10.32
C ASN A 599 -17.55 -6.11 -8.94
N SER A 600 -17.64 -7.30 -8.34
CA SER A 600 -18.32 -7.52 -7.05
C SER A 600 -17.72 -6.73 -5.88
N ASN A 601 -16.52 -6.20 -6.04
CA ASN A 601 -15.78 -5.42 -5.05
C ASN A 601 -15.66 -3.93 -5.43
N ASN A 602 -16.52 -3.43 -6.32
CA ASN A 602 -16.58 -1.99 -6.63
C ASN A 602 -17.11 -1.21 -5.42
N ILE A 603 -16.19 -0.70 -4.61
CA ILE A 603 -16.50 0.05 -3.37
C ILE A 603 -17.43 1.24 -3.65
N SER A 604 -17.18 2.00 -4.73
CA SER A 604 -18.03 3.16 -5.08
C SER A 604 -19.50 2.77 -5.31
N SER A 605 -19.77 1.60 -5.90
CA SER A 605 -21.14 1.08 -6.08
C SER A 605 -21.75 0.60 -4.76
N LEU A 606 -20.94 -0.03 -3.89
CA LEU A 606 -21.39 -0.43 -2.55
C LEU A 606 -21.75 0.80 -1.68
N GLU A 607 -20.98 1.87 -1.75
CA GLU A 607 -21.27 3.13 -1.07
C GLU A 607 -22.61 3.73 -1.54
N VAL A 608 -22.84 3.78 -2.87
CA VAL A 608 -24.12 4.26 -3.42
C VAL A 608 -25.28 3.39 -2.96
N LEU A 609 -25.12 2.06 -2.94
CA LEU A 609 -26.13 1.14 -2.40
C LEU A 609 -26.42 1.41 -0.92
N ALA A 610 -25.38 1.57 -0.09
CA ALA A 610 -25.54 1.86 1.33
C ALA A 610 -26.35 3.16 1.53
N ILE A 611 -25.95 4.24 0.88
CA ILE A 611 -26.60 5.54 1.00
C ILE A 611 -28.04 5.48 0.48
N SER A 612 -28.30 4.87 -0.68
CA SER A 612 -29.65 4.76 -1.27
C SER A 612 -30.60 3.96 -0.38
N ASN A 613 -30.15 2.82 0.17
CA ASN A 613 -30.95 2.02 1.09
C ASN A 613 -31.23 2.75 2.42
N ARG A 614 -30.26 3.52 2.95
CA ARG A 614 -30.50 4.39 4.12
C ARG A 614 -31.60 5.42 3.83
N LEU A 615 -31.54 6.08 2.67
CA LEU A 615 -32.51 7.13 2.28
C LEU A 615 -33.91 6.56 2.06
N LEU A 616 -34.01 5.33 1.55
CA LEU A 616 -35.29 4.58 1.43
C LEU A 616 -35.74 3.93 2.75
N SER A 617 -34.96 4.04 3.83
CA SER A 617 -35.22 3.38 5.11
C SER A 617 -35.22 1.84 5.04
N ASN A 618 -34.53 1.25 4.07
CA ASN A 618 -34.34 -0.19 3.88
C ASN A 618 -33.24 -0.71 4.81
N LYS A 619 -33.51 -0.77 6.10
CA LYS A 619 -32.51 -1.06 7.15
C LYS A 619 -31.78 -2.39 6.96
N GLU A 620 -32.47 -3.43 6.54
CA GLU A 620 -31.91 -4.77 6.37
C GLU A 620 -30.87 -4.78 5.23
N ASP A 621 -31.24 -4.24 4.07
CA ASP A 621 -30.33 -4.20 2.91
C ASP A 621 -29.18 -3.23 3.17
N HIS A 622 -29.42 -2.09 3.81
CA HIS A 622 -28.36 -1.19 4.24
C HIS A 622 -27.32 -1.94 5.12
N GLN A 623 -27.77 -2.69 6.15
CA GLN A 623 -26.86 -3.44 7.02
C GLN A 623 -26.10 -4.53 6.25
N LYS A 624 -26.72 -5.25 5.31
CA LYS A 624 -26.06 -6.24 4.45
C LYS A 624 -24.93 -5.60 3.63
N ILE A 625 -25.19 -4.42 3.07
CA ILE A 625 -24.17 -3.71 2.29
C ILE A 625 -23.02 -3.23 3.18
N LEU A 626 -23.30 -2.69 4.36
CA LEU A 626 -22.22 -2.33 5.29
C LEU A 626 -21.38 -3.55 5.68
N THR A 627 -21.99 -4.70 5.94
CA THR A 627 -21.27 -5.96 6.20
C THR A 627 -20.40 -6.36 5.01
N LYS A 628 -20.89 -6.19 3.78
CA LYS A 628 -20.08 -6.45 2.56
C LYS A 628 -18.88 -5.49 2.46
N ILE A 629 -19.07 -4.20 2.71
CA ILE A 629 -17.94 -3.23 2.74
C ILE A 629 -16.95 -3.62 3.84
N GLU A 630 -17.44 -3.92 5.05
CA GLU A 630 -16.62 -4.32 6.20
C GLU A 630 -15.80 -5.59 5.92
N SER A 631 -16.33 -6.54 5.14
CA SER A 631 -15.61 -7.75 4.73
C SER A 631 -14.46 -7.47 3.75
N ILE A 632 -14.52 -6.36 3.01
CA ILE A 632 -13.46 -5.94 2.06
C ILE A 632 -12.48 -5.00 2.77
N ASP A 633 -13.01 -4.00 3.47
CA ASP A 633 -12.23 -2.96 4.16
C ASP A 633 -12.81 -2.67 5.55
N PRO A 634 -12.35 -3.36 6.60
CA PRO A 634 -12.86 -3.21 7.96
C PRO A 634 -12.64 -1.81 8.58
N ILE A 635 -11.72 -1.02 8.02
CA ILE A 635 -11.43 0.35 8.49
C ILE A 635 -11.95 1.42 7.53
N HIS A 636 -12.84 1.07 6.61
CA HIS A 636 -13.46 2.04 5.71
C HIS A 636 -14.29 3.07 6.49
N HIS A 637 -13.99 4.34 6.35
CA HIS A 637 -14.59 5.40 7.19
C HIS A 637 -16.11 5.54 7.03
N ILE A 638 -16.67 5.13 5.89
CA ILE A 638 -18.13 5.13 5.68
C ILE A 638 -18.86 4.23 6.67
N LEU A 639 -18.24 3.13 7.11
CA LEU A 639 -18.86 2.15 8.02
C LEU A 639 -19.26 2.79 9.35
N SER A 640 -18.32 3.47 9.98
CA SER A 640 -18.53 4.15 11.25
C SER A 640 -19.47 5.33 11.11
N PHE A 641 -19.41 6.05 9.99
CA PHE A 641 -20.28 7.19 9.73
C PHE A 641 -21.73 6.78 9.43
N GLU A 642 -21.97 5.79 8.57
CA GLU A 642 -23.33 5.28 8.28
C GLU A 642 -23.96 4.65 9.54
N LYS A 643 -23.19 3.92 10.35
CA LYS A 643 -23.65 3.42 11.66
C LYS A 643 -24.05 4.58 12.59
N PHE A 644 -23.30 5.68 12.60
CA PHE A 644 -23.65 6.89 13.36
C PHE A 644 -24.89 7.59 12.81
N LEU A 645 -25.11 7.65 11.50
CA LEU A 645 -26.31 8.27 10.91
C LEU A 645 -27.59 7.52 11.26
N ILE A 646 -27.54 6.20 11.37
CA ILE A 646 -28.70 5.38 11.75
C ILE A 646 -28.98 5.43 13.26
N ASP A 647 -27.94 5.37 14.05
CA ASP A 647 -28.00 5.47 15.52
C ASP A 647 -27.03 6.57 16.00
N PRO A 648 -27.52 7.80 16.15
CA PRO A 648 -26.70 8.96 16.54
C PRO A 648 -26.36 8.99 18.03
N SER A 649 -26.10 7.82 18.65
CA SER A 649 -25.64 7.70 20.02
C SER A 649 -24.23 8.26 20.19
N GLU A 650 -23.86 8.68 21.42
CA GLU A 650 -22.49 9.14 21.72
C GLU A 650 -21.46 8.02 21.50
N ILE A 651 -21.85 6.75 21.65
CA ILE A 651 -20.98 5.60 21.37
C ILE A 651 -20.61 5.57 19.89
N ASN A 652 -21.57 5.63 18.99
CA ASN A 652 -21.33 5.59 17.54
C ASN A 652 -20.64 6.85 17.06
N LYS A 653 -20.97 8.01 17.62
CA LYS A 653 -20.23 9.26 17.37
C LYS A 653 -18.76 9.14 17.74
N THR A 654 -18.47 8.61 18.93
CA THR A 654 -17.10 8.41 19.39
C THR A 654 -16.35 7.40 18.51
N LYS A 655 -16.99 6.30 18.13
CA LYS A 655 -16.42 5.32 17.20
C LYS A 655 -16.08 5.97 15.86
N PHE A 656 -16.98 6.78 15.30
CA PHE A 656 -16.72 7.49 14.03
C PHE A 656 -15.52 8.44 14.15
N ILE A 657 -15.46 9.27 15.20
CA ILE A 657 -14.34 10.22 15.40
C ILE A 657 -13.02 9.47 15.59
N ASN A 658 -13.03 8.37 16.33
CA ASN A 658 -11.83 7.60 16.67
C ASN A 658 -11.40 6.59 15.60
N SER A 659 -12.20 6.39 14.54
CA SER A 659 -11.79 5.57 13.40
C SER A 659 -10.74 6.27 12.51
N HIS A 660 -10.62 7.59 12.64
CA HIS A 660 -9.64 8.40 11.91
C HIS A 660 -8.41 8.63 12.80
N ARG A 661 -7.36 7.85 12.60
CA ARG A 661 -6.13 7.85 13.43
C ARG A 661 -4.88 8.26 12.67
N SER A 662 -4.98 8.40 11.34
CA SER A 662 -3.84 8.79 10.50
C SER A 662 -3.28 10.16 10.90
N GLU A 663 -2.02 10.42 10.53
CA GLU A 663 -1.33 11.69 10.84
C GLU A 663 -2.13 12.93 10.41
N LEU A 664 -2.70 12.91 9.20
CA LEU A 664 -3.44 14.02 8.61
C LEU A 664 -4.96 13.78 8.68
N ARG A 665 -5.48 13.66 9.91
CA ARG A 665 -6.91 13.39 10.18
C ARG A 665 -7.85 14.37 9.47
N ASN A 666 -7.48 15.65 9.38
CA ASN A 666 -8.26 16.65 8.64
C ASN A 666 -8.45 16.26 7.17
N GLU A 667 -7.45 15.62 6.55
CA GLU A 667 -7.52 15.20 5.15
C GLU A 667 -8.42 13.97 4.96
N THR A 668 -8.42 13.03 5.91
CA THR A 668 -9.32 11.86 5.84
C THR A 668 -10.79 12.24 6.08
N PHE A 669 -11.06 13.16 7.01
CA PHE A 669 -12.40 13.73 7.18
C PHE A 669 -12.85 14.50 5.93
N LEU A 670 -11.96 15.28 5.30
CA LEU A 670 -12.27 16.01 4.08
C LEU A 670 -12.52 15.06 2.90
N GLU A 671 -11.76 13.97 2.78
CA GLU A 671 -11.96 12.96 1.74
C GLU A 671 -13.37 12.35 1.82
N LEU A 672 -13.77 11.90 3.02
CA LEU A 672 -15.12 11.38 3.24
C LEU A 672 -16.20 12.42 2.98
N SER A 673 -15.99 13.66 3.44
CA SER A 673 -16.94 14.77 3.21
C SER A 673 -17.13 15.07 1.72
N ILE A 674 -16.03 15.13 0.95
CA ILE A 674 -16.08 15.35 -0.50
C ILE A 674 -16.84 14.21 -1.18
N ARG A 675 -16.66 12.96 -0.71
CA ARG A 675 -17.41 11.83 -1.25
C ARG A 675 -18.93 12.02 -1.11
N TYR A 676 -19.40 12.39 0.08
CA TYR A 676 -20.82 12.68 0.33
C TYR A 676 -21.29 13.93 -0.43
N PHE A 677 -20.47 14.97 -0.47
CA PHE A 677 -20.80 16.18 -1.21
C PHE A 677 -20.99 15.93 -2.72
N ASN A 678 -20.12 15.11 -3.33
CA ASN A 678 -20.20 14.75 -4.74
C ASN A 678 -21.38 13.81 -5.07
N LEU A 679 -22.07 13.29 -4.04
CA LEU A 679 -23.31 12.51 -4.14
C LEU A 679 -24.57 13.33 -3.74
N ASP A 680 -24.47 14.65 -3.68
CA ASP A 680 -25.53 15.59 -3.25
C ASP A 680 -26.00 15.37 -1.79
N GLN A 681 -25.19 14.69 -0.96
CA GLN A 681 -25.46 14.50 0.46
C GLN A 681 -24.82 15.63 1.28
N THR A 682 -25.24 16.87 1.03
CA THR A 682 -24.59 18.08 1.54
C THR A 682 -24.66 18.23 3.07
N LYS A 683 -25.74 17.77 3.70
CA LYS A 683 -25.91 17.80 5.16
C LYS A 683 -24.93 16.84 5.85
N GLU A 684 -24.81 15.65 5.31
CA GLU A 684 -23.88 14.62 5.77
C GLU A 684 -22.44 15.09 5.58
N ALA A 685 -22.11 15.65 4.42
CA ALA A 685 -20.80 16.21 4.13
C ALA A 685 -20.39 17.29 5.15
N GLN A 686 -21.30 18.21 5.47
CA GLN A 686 -21.06 19.23 6.50
C GLN A 686 -20.90 18.60 7.89
N MET A 687 -21.76 17.63 8.23
CA MET A 687 -21.71 16.94 9.53
C MET A 687 -20.37 16.24 9.75
N ILE A 688 -19.82 15.59 8.72
CA ILE A 688 -18.51 14.95 8.77
C ILE A 688 -17.44 15.98 9.17
N LEU A 689 -17.34 17.10 8.49
CA LEU A 689 -16.34 18.13 8.77
C LEU A 689 -16.51 18.76 10.15
N MET A 690 -17.75 18.97 10.59
CA MET A 690 -18.03 19.49 11.93
C MET A 690 -17.62 18.54 13.06
N LYS A 691 -17.45 17.24 12.81
CA LYS A 691 -16.96 16.24 13.76
C LYS A 691 -15.45 16.05 13.70
N GLY A 692 -14.82 16.48 12.60
CA GLY A 692 -13.38 16.40 12.38
C GLY A 692 -12.58 17.46 13.15
N PRO A 693 -11.25 17.38 13.08
CA PRO A 693 -10.38 18.41 13.66
C PRO A 693 -10.55 19.75 12.96
N ARG A 694 -10.39 20.85 13.72
CA ARG A 694 -10.41 22.21 13.16
C ARG A 694 -9.22 22.39 12.23
N HIS A 695 -9.49 22.83 11.02
CA HIS A 695 -8.49 23.07 9.97
C HIS A 695 -9.06 24.07 8.95
N LEU A 696 -8.28 25.07 8.54
CA LEU A 696 -8.78 26.15 7.69
C LEU A 696 -9.44 25.66 6.40
N THR A 697 -8.86 24.65 5.74
CA THR A 697 -9.47 24.07 4.53
C THR A 697 -10.85 23.48 4.83
N ASN A 698 -10.99 22.75 5.94
CA ASN A 698 -12.27 22.13 6.33
C ASN A 698 -13.31 23.19 6.70
N ASP A 699 -12.89 24.24 7.39
CA ASP A 699 -13.76 25.37 7.75
C ASP A 699 -14.22 26.16 6.52
N LEU A 700 -13.37 26.33 5.51
CA LEU A 700 -13.73 26.91 4.22
C LEU A 700 -14.76 26.03 3.49
N TRP A 701 -14.58 24.71 3.50
CA TRP A 701 -15.56 23.77 2.95
C TRP A 701 -16.90 23.82 3.69
N ILE A 702 -16.91 23.89 5.04
CA ILE A 702 -18.15 24.07 5.82
C ILE A 702 -18.87 25.33 5.40
N SER A 703 -18.14 26.45 5.29
CA SER A 703 -18.69 27.76 4.87
C SER A 703 -19.24 27.72 3.45
N TYR A 704 -18.55 27.05 2.53
CA TYR A 704 -18.98 26.85 1.15
C TYR A 704 -20.25 26.00 1.05
N ILE A 705 -20.29 24.83 1.72
CA ILE A 705 -21.45 23.92 1.72
C ILE A 705 -22.70 24.62 2.27
N SER A 706 -22.57 25.39 3.33
CA SER A 706 -23.67 26.13 3.94
C SER A 706 -23.96 27.48 3.27
N ASN A 707 -23.17 27.87 2.29
CA ASN A 707 -23.15 29.20 1.69
C ASN A 707 -23.13 30.32 2.73
N ASN A 708 -22.43 30.08 3.85
CA ASN A 708 -22.33 31.03 4.95
C ASN A 708 -21.10 31.92 4.75
N LYS A 709 -21.35 33.21 4.46
CA LYS A 709 -20.33 34.25 4.27
C LYS A 709 -20.01 35.00 5.55
N ASP A 710 -20.88 34.88 6.56
CA ASP A 710 -20.73 35.58 7.82
C ASP A 710 -19.43 35.14 8.52
N LYS A 711 -18.64 36.09 8.92
CA LYS A 711 -17.35 35.86 9.60
C LYS A 711 -16.31 35.11 8.77
N LEU A 712 -16.50 34.96 7.44
CA LEU A 712 -15.55 34.24 6.59
C LEU A 712 -14.17 34.91 6.60
N ASP A 713 -14.13 36.25 6.55
CA ASP A 713 -12.88 37.00 6.61
C ASP A 713 -12.21 36.88 7.99
N ASP A 714 -12.98 36.94 9.09
CA ASP A 714 -12.46 36.73 10.44
C ASP A 714 -11.91 35.31 10.63
N LEU A 715 -12.61 34.31 10.07
CA LEU A 715 -12.16 32.92 10.07
C LEU A 715 -10.79 32.77 9.38
N VAL A 716 -10.63 33.34 8.20
CA VAL A 716 -9.38 33.27 7.46
C VAL A 716 -8.26 34.07 8.13
N LYS A 717 -8.57 35.27 8.67
CA LYS A 717 -7.60 36.11 9.40
C LYS A 717 -7.05 35.42 10.65
N SER A 718 -7.93 34.77 11.43
CA SER A 718 -7.56 34.14 12.72
C SER A 718 -6.79 32.82 12.59
N ASN A 719 -6.77 32.18 11.42
CA ASN A 719 -6.09 30.92 11.22
C ASN A 719 -4.69 31.07 10.58
N SER A 720 -3.74 30.24 11.01
CA SER A 720 -2.44 30.09 10.35
C SER A 720 -2.62 29.46 8.96
N ILE A 721 -1.69 29.75 8.04
CA ILE A 721 -1.54 29.08 6.75
C ILE A 721 -0.46 27.98 6.77
N ASN A 722 0.25 27.84 7.87
CA ASN A 722 1.35 26.87 7.98
C ASN A 722 0.81 25.44 7.86
N PHE A 723 1.46 24.64 7.03
CA PHE A 723 1.07 23.26 6.75
C PHE A 723 -0.32 23.09 6.12
N ILE A 724 -0.86 24.12 5.49
CA ILE A 724 -2.11 24.06 4.73
C ILE A 724 -1.78 23.97 3.26
N PHE A 725 -1.90 22.75 2.71
CA PHE A 725 -1.48 22.41 1.36
C PHE A 725 -2.66 21.85 0.54
N PRO A 726 -3.59 22.70 0.08
CA PRO A 726 -4.74 22.26 -0.71
C PRO A 726 -4.27 21.65 -2.03
N PHE A 727 -4.80 20.47 -2.37
CA PHE A 727 -4.35 19.71 -3.54
C PHE A 727 -5.48 19.08 -4.35
N ARG A 728 -6.71 19.06 -3.82
CA ARG A 728 -7.85 18.45 -4.52
C ARG A 728 -8.44 19.43 -5.53
N ARG A 729 -8.76 18.93 -6.73
CA ARG A 729 -9.42 19.75 -7.75
C ARG A 729 -10.77 20.32 -7.27
N GLU A 730 -11.48 19.57 -6.43
CA GLU A 730 -12.75 19.98 -5.82
C GLU A 730 -12.59 21.19 -4.90
N THR A 731 -11.42 21.38 -4.29
CA THR A 731 -11.13 22.50 -3.40
C THR A 731 -10.89 23.81 -4.17
N ILE A 732 -10.56 23.75 -5.47
CA ILE A 732 -10.39 24.96 -6.30
C ILE A 732 -11.66 25.81 -6.26
N LYS A 733 -12.84 25.21 -6.50
CA LYS A 733 -14.13 25.94 -6.49
C LYS A 733 -14.46 26.57 -5.13
N VAL A 734 -14.03 25.93 -4.03
CA VAL A 734 -14.21 26.45 -2.66
C VAL A 734 -13.33 27.69 -2.44
N LEU A 735 -12.07 27.64 -2.87
CA LEU A 735 -11.14 28.76 -2.75
C LEU A 735 -11.52 29.91 -3.70
N GLU A 736 -11.98 29.64 -4.91
CA GLU A 736 -12.52 30.63 -5.84
C GLU A 736 -13.79 31.32 -5.26
N TRP A 737 -14.70 30.53 -4.65
CA TRP A 737 -15.84 31.06 -3.94
C TRP A 737 -15.42 31.96 -2.78
N ALA A 738 -14.45 31.53 -1.95
CA ALA A 738 -13.95 32.36 -0.86
C ALA A 738 -13.31 33.65 -1.37
N LYS A 739 -12.46 33.60 -2.41
CA LYS A 739 -11.87 34.78 -3.07
C LYS A 739 -12.90 35.75 -3.57
N ASN A 740 -14.01 35.27 -4.12
CA ASN A 740 -15.11 36.14 -4.63
C ASN A 740 -15.95 36.80 -3.52
N ASN A 741 -15.82 36.35 -2.27
CA ASN A 741 -16.61 36.85 -1.15
C ASN A 741 -15.81 37.65 -0.12
N ILE A 742 -14.49 37.49 -0.05
CA ILE A 742 -13.60 38.24 0.84
C ILE A 742 -12.33 38.63 0.11
N SER A 743 -11.74 39.74 0.51
CA SER A 743 -10.43 40.18 0.03
C SER A 743 -9.36 39.82 1.08
N ASN A 744 -8.76 38.64 0.95
CA ASN A 744 -7.78 38.18 1.91
C ASN A 744 -6.66 37.39 1.19
N TRP A 745 -5.42 37.85 1.33
CA TRP A 745 -4.26 37.30 0.66
C TRP A 745 -4.03 35.81 0.95
N LYS A 746 -4.43 35.29 2.13
CA LYS A 746 -4.30 33.87 2.47
C LYS A 746 -5.12 32.98 1.55
N VAL A 747 -6.31 33.41 1.15
CA VAL A 747 -7.16 32.67 0.19
C VAL A 747 -6.50 32.62 -1.19
N ASP A 748 -5.97 33.77 -1.66
CA ASP A 748 -5.26 33.83 -2.95
C ASP A 748 -4.01 32.95 -2.94
N TYR A 749 -3.27 32.92 -1.84
CA TYR A 749 -2.11 32.07 -1.66
C TYR A 749 -2.47 30.58 -1.70
N LEU A 750 -3.49 30.17 -0.94
CA LEU A 750 -3.95 28.77 -0.94
C LEU A 750 -4.50 28.36 -2.31
N LEU A 751 -5.18 29.27 -3.02
CA LEU A 751 -5.62 29.02 -4.39
C LEU A 751 -4.41 28.87 -5.33
N ALA A 752 -3.40 29.71 -5.22
CA ALA A 752 -2.18 29.62 -6.01
C ALA A 752 -1.47 28.27 -5.80
N LEU A 753 -1.34 27.78 -4.56
CA LEU A 753 -0.78 26.47 -4.25
C LEU A 753 -1.59 25.33 -4.89
N ASN A 754 -2.93 25.39 -4.76
CA ASN A 754 -3.78 24.34 -5.32
C ASN A 754 -3.70 24.31 -6.85
N LEU A 755 -3.76 25.46 -7.52
CA LEU A 755 -3.58 25.57 -8.97
C LEU A 755 -2.21 25.06 -9.42
N TRP A 756 -1.13 25.39 -8.68
CA TRP A 756 0.19 24.86 -8.96
C TRP A 756 0.22 23.34 -8.92
N SER A 757 -0.36 22.75 -7.85
CA SER A 757 -0.42 21.29 -7.67
C SER A 757 -1.21 20.57 -8.77
N LYS A 758 -2.02 21.31 -9.52
CA LYS A 758 -2.84 20.85 -10.66
C LYS A 758 -2.24 21.20 -12.02
N GLY A 759 -0.95 21.56 -12.10
CA GLY A 759 -0.32 21.91 -13.37
C GLY A 759 -0.88 23.18 -14.04
N ARG A 760 -1.64 24.01 -13.30
CA ARG A 760 -2.16 25.31 -13.76
C ARG A 760 -1.16 26.42 -13.42
N HIS A 761 0.08 26.24 -13.91
CA HIS A 761 1.24 27.05 -13.51
C HIS A 761 1.07 28.54 -13.82
N ASP A 762 0.52 28.90 -14.98
CA ASP A 762 0.35 30.31 -15.37
C ASP A 762 -0.63 31.03 -14.48
N GLU A 763 -1.73 30.39 -14.12
CA GLU A 763 -2.75 30.96 -13.22
C GLU A 763 -2.16 31.10 -11.79
N SER A 764 -1.42 30.08 -11.33
CA SER A 764 -0.73 30.14 -10.05
C SER A 764 0.29 31.28 -10.00
N ARG A 765 1.17 31.40 -11.02
CA ARG A 765 2.15 32.48 -11.12
C ARG A 765 1.52 33.86 -11.16
N LYS A 766 0.37 33.99 -11.83
CA LYS A 766 -0.40 35.25 -11.86
C LYS A 766 -0.83 35.65 -10.45
N LEU A 767 -1.39 34.73 -9.67
CA LEU A 767 -1.79 35.00 -8.27
C LEU A 767 -0.61 35.39 -7.39
N PHE A 768 0.51 34.66 -7.48
CA PHE A 768 1.74 35.00 -6.74
C PHE A 768 2.26 36.39 -7.08
N LYS A 769 2.14 36.83 -8.35
CA LYS A 769 2.51 38.21 -8.77
C LYS A 769 1.53 39.23 -8.23
N GLU A 770 0.21 38.97 -8.27
CA GLU A 770 -0.83 39.86 -7.75
C GLU A 770 -0.70 40.06 -6.24
N LEU A 771 -0.27 39.06 -5.49
CA LEU A 771 -0.03 39.15 -4.04
C LEU A 771 1.14 40.09 -3.70
N SER A 772 2.13 40.27 -4.59
CA SER A 772 3.27 41.17 -4.43
C SER A 772 3.85 41.09 -3.01
N ASP A 773 3.89 42.20 -2.28
CA ASP A 773 4.43 42.36 -0.92
C ASP A 773 3.31 42.56 0.13
N ILE A 774 2.08 42.23 -0.21
CA ILE A 774 0.95 42.30 0.73
C ILE A 774 1.08 41.35 1.92
N PRO A 775 1.52 40.05 1.74
CA PRO A 775 1.69 39.16 2.87
C PRO A 775 2.87 39.54 3.78
N GLU A 776 2.60 39.80 5.05
CA GLU A 776 3.60 39.95 6.09
C GLU A 776 3.84 38.57 6.76
N ASN A 777 4.46 37.63 6.01
CA ASN A 777 4.66 36.26 6.46
C ASN A 777 5.87 35.65 5.79
N GLU A 778 6.84 35.24 6.59
CA GLU A 778 8.11 34.65 6.16
C GLU A 778 7.88 33.35 5.34
N ASN A 779 6.98 32.50 5.75
CA ASN A 779 6.70 31.23 5.05
C ASN A 779 6.08 31.47 3.67
N PHE A 780 5.31 32.54 3.48
CA PHE A 780 4.82 32.94 2.16
C PHE A 780 5.98 33.27 1.22
N TYR A 781 6.94 34.11 1.67
CA TYR A 781 8.08 34.51 0.85
C TYR A 781 8.98 33.32 0.52
N LEU A 782 9.24 32.44 1.51
CA LEU A 782 10.00 31.21 1.29
C LEU A 782 9.29 30.27 0.30
N SER A 783 7.96 30.15 0.43
CA SER A 783 7.15 29.35 -0.48
C SER A 783 7.19 29.92 -1.91
N ARG A 784 7.03 31.24 -2.05
CA ARG A 784 7.08 31.91 -3.37
C ARG A 784 8.46 31.77 -3.98
N ALA A 785 9.53 31.99 -3.23
CA ALA A 785 10.89 31.77 -3.69
C ALA A 785 11.09 30.33 -4.20
N SER A 786 10.66 29.34 -3.41
CA SER A 786 10.77 27.92 -3.76
C SER A 786 9.94 27.56 -5.02
N LEU A 787 8.72 28.10 -5.16
CA LEU A 787 7.83 27.80 -6.27
C LEU A 787 8.17 28.57 -7.55
N MET A 788 8.90 29.66 -7.46
CA MET A 788 9.34 30.50 -8.59
C MET A 788 10.81 30.27 -8.94
N GLU A 789 11.50 29.36 -8.26
CA GLU A 789 12.90 29.03 -8.50
C GLU A 789 13.14 28.66 -9.98
N GLY A 790 14.19 29.23 -10.57
CA GLY A 790 14.51 29.04 -11.98
C GLY A 790 13.81 29.99 -12.95
N SER A 791 12.76 30.73 -12.54
CA SER A 791 12.06 31.67 -13.41
C SER A 791 12.65 33.09 -13.37
N ASN A 792 13.20 33.51 -12.23
CA ASN A 792 13.86 34.81 -12.07
C ASN A 792 14.71 34.86 -10.79
N VAL A 793 16.05 34.82 -10.94
CA VAL A 793 17.02 34.81 -9.83
C VAL A 793 16.92 36.09 -8.97
N ALA A 794 16.62 37.26 -9.57
CA ALA A 794 16.51 38.49 -8.82
C ALA A 794 15.28 38.48 -7.87
N SER A 795 14.13 38.00 -8.31
CA SER A 795 12.95 37.88 -7.46
C SER A 795 13.11 36.80 -6.37
N TYR A 796 13.82 35.72 -6.65
CA TYR A 796 14.18 34.72 -5.65
C TYR A 796 14.97 35.33 -4.50
N ASN A 797 16.06 36.03 -4.81
CA ASN A 797 16.91 36.67 -3.81
C ASN A 797 16.18 37.76 -3.00
N ASP A 798 15.24 38.45 -3.61
CA ASP A 798 14.43 39.49 -2.95
C ASP A 798 13.46 38.82 -1.95
N ASP A 799 12.80 37.74 -2.33
CA ASP A 799 11.91 36.97 -1.44
C ASP A 799 12.66 36.35 -0.26
N ILE A 800 13.85 35.81 -0.48
CA ILE A 800 14.69 35.30 0.60
C ILE A 800 15.06 36.42 1.59
N LYS A 801 15.42 37.62 1.08
CA LYS A 801 15.69 38.76 1.95
C LYS A 801 14.47 39.23 2.74
N LYS A 802 13.26 39.15 2.17
CA LYS A 802 12.02 39.51 2.86
C LYS A 802 11.59 38.51 3.91
N ALA A 803 11.96 37.23 3.73
CA ALA A 803 11.71 36.19 4.72
C ALA A 803 12.61 36.28 5.95
N TYR A 804 13.83 36.84 5.80
CA TYR A 804 14.77 37.14 6.91
C TYR A 804 14.58 38.54 7.50
#